data_1d91fa1e7f70b69edf8d34b09b7a3856
#
_entry.id   1d91fa1e7f70b69edf8d34b09b7a3856
#
_cell.length_a   1.000
_cell.length_b   1.000
_cell.length_c   1.000
_cell.angle_alpha   90.00
_cell.angle_beta   90.00
_cell.angle_gamma   90.00
#
_symmetry.space_group_name_H-M   'P 1'
#
loop_
_entity.id
_entity.type
_entity.pdbx_description
1 polymer ?
#
loop_
_entity_poly.entity_id
_entity_poly.type
_entity_poly.pdbx_seq_one_letter_code
_entity_poly.pdbx_strand_id
1 'polypeptide(L)'
;MTTLAKYFFLAAFFFNPGQSAITQPIFASGTSTNKQKCKPPKNRELFHDYIDAQQKNVLKSDGKNDNRFTPSADEEINFLATQALVKNIDEIQCKIEMDSSLKDQVKVRYLRGIEYLLKFFIVNTAYHKVSPLILPDIVSAYEKCVQLDKKGISMEGVISSLTYESGYSIIKADNITFEKNPGYKASMDAVVLKYCKLHPEQIFATLQQNPDVPYADSLVRTVAQKYPRQLYDYAAANNKFGYIIRNITDDIFIKSVVRMAKSKSGQQYFPFLDNIVKGKMTFEEIDSVKNDSLLYYRLLVKTQMDYVQRAMNKDTALEFKALIERLEKRAKESFVNVINGLHTEPAEVRFRSIQSLTAEELYYLAVLSDGSIYTSSFVKGVYPLMMQKSNNRGDSLLVSLHFDKYRKFIKMSAGFNMLSNFLSSFSKSSDADDLMKAFVGNLEKSEGLEDGVDVADSYASIVETLKPVANEMLKNIQNNYQRNFSRTNKKGMVIYNILNRLFLSADSTQKIDLTKELGIPPVYEVPFTSLANDSGKVIIQVFIYGDKDGIGVFPGILGLFNNTNWKTDRSNPQWVTVSSVKGSPVSIYLNKPLPEEINEDAKAQEALCKYLENKKLYPTVTINRGHSYNAPYTIEQMSPASKIVFMGSCGGYRAIHDILEKAPDAHIIGTKQIADVPVNNPFLKLLAEKLRGGSNIEWIPFWKELGKMATDKIFEDYVPPHKNLGALFIKAYKIAMGE
;
A
#
# COMPACT_ATOMS: atom_id res chain seq x y z
N MET A 1 29.73 -4.17 -17.32
CA MET A 1 30.70 -3.47 -18.17
C MET A 1 29.93 -2.54 -19.10
N THR A 2 30.00 -1.33 -18.87
CA THR A 2 30.41 -0.16 -19.64
C THR A 2 29.86 1.10 -18.98
N THR A 3 30.80 1.85 -18.57
CA THR A 3 30.80 3.12 -17.86
C THR A 3 30.25 4.23 -18.75
N LEU A 4 29.39 5.11 -18.19
CA LEU A 4 29.10 6.42 -18.75
C LEU A 4 29.63 7.47 -17.78
N ALA A 5 30.69 8.15 -18.25
CA ALA A 5 31.39 9.20 -17.55
C ALA A 5 30.57 10.49 -17.56
N LYS A 6 30.45 11.12 -16.40
CA LYS A 6 30.00 12.51 -16.24
C LYS A 6 31.20 13.43 -16.42
N TYR A 7 31.13 14.34 -17.37
CA TYR A 7 32.05 15.47 -17.50
C TYR A 7 31.67 16.59 -16.51
N PHE A 8 32.51 16.78 -15.51
CA PHE A 8 32.59 18.05 -14.76
C PHE A 8 33.70 18.87 -15.34
N PHE A 9 33.41 20.07 -15.86
CA PHE A 9 34.40 21.09 -16.16
C PHE A 9 34.66 21.88 -14.89
N LEU A 10 35.83 21.72 -14.32
CA LEU A 10 36.39 22.58 -13.28
C LEU A 10 37.24 23.64 -13.99
N ALA A 11 36.81 24.88 -13.95
CA ALA A 11 37.66 26.03 -14.30
C ALA A 11 38.38 26.50 -13.02
N ALA A 12 39.66 26.21 -12.92
CA ALA A 12 40.50 26.71 -11.85
C ALA A 12 40.95 28.15 -12.21
N PHE A 13 40.52 29.11 -11.41
CA PHE A 13 41.15 30.46 -11.42
C PHE A 13 42.11 30.55 -10.24
N PHE A 14 43.38 30.83 -10.58
CA PHE A 14 44.41 31.15 -9.63
C PHE A 14 44.15 32.52 -9.01
N PHE A 15 44.05 32.59 -7.70
CA PHE A 15 44.08 33.84 -6.96
C PHE A 15 45.47 34.04 -6.31
N ASN A 16 46.08 35.13 -6.61
CA ASN A 16 47.28 35.67 -5.96
C ASN A 16 46.84 36.47 -4.71
N PRO A 17 47.44 36.30 -3.52
CA PRO A 17 47.07 37.07 -2.34
C PRO A 17 47.88 38.37 -2.27
N GLY A 18 47.19 39.50 -2.41
CA GLY A 18 47.80 40.81 -2.25
C GLY A 18 46.83 41.86 -1.72
N GLN A 19 47.01 42.16 -0.43
CA GLN A 19 46.65 43.40 0.28
C GLN A 19 45.19 43.82 0.41
N SER A 20 44.73 43.67 1.64
CA SER A 20 43.58 44.29 2.28
C SER A 20 43.52 45.81 2.12
N ALA A 21 42.41 46.30 1.60
CA ALA A 21 41.90 47.61 1.95
C ALA A 21 40.39 47.44 2.24
N ILE A 22 40.06 47.49 3.53
CA ILE A 22 38.69 47.58 4.01
C ILE A 22 38.17 48.96 3.64
N THR A 23 37.43 49.05 2.55
CA THR A 23 36.55 50.21 2.32
C THR A 23 35.12 49.77 2.68
N GLN A 24 34.66 50.28 3.82
CA GLN A 24 33.25 50.29 4.15
C GLN A 24 32.47 50.94 3.01
N PRO A 25 31.37 50.35 2.54
CA PRO A 25 30.48 51.08 1.65
C PRO A 25 29.82 52.18 2.47
N ILE A 26 30.13 53.39 2.13
CA ILE A 26 29.44 54.59 2.57
C ILE A 26 28.01 54.47 2.06
N PHE A 27 27.09 54.08 2.94
CA PHE A 27 25.68 54.29 2.69
C PHE A 27 25.43 55.78 2.64
N ALA A 28 25.51 56.35 1.46
CA ALA A 28 25.00 57.68 1.21
C ALA A 28 23.50 57.63 1.55
N SER A 29 23.15 58.32 2.61
CA SER A 29 21.76 58.73 2.88
C SER A 29 21.29 59.42 1.61
N GLY A 30 20.48 58.68 0.82
CA GLY A 30 19.93 59.18 -0.44
C GLY A 30 19.10 60.41 -0.17
N THR A 31 19.71 61.56 -0.43
CA THR A 31 18.98 62.77 -0.65
C THR A 31 17.92 62.52 -1.70
N SER A 32 16.68 62.79 -1.33
CA SER A 32 15.52 62.92 -2.19
C SER A 32 15.90 63.61 -3.53
N THR A 33 16.20 62.78 -4.53
CA THR A 33 16.21 63.24 -5.92
C THR A 33 14.74 63.46 -6.27
N ASN A 34 14.41 64.68 -6.69
CA ASN A 34 13.10 65.13 -7.15
C ASN A 34 12.32 64.02 -7.88
N LYS A 35 11.46 63.31 -7.12
CA LYS A 35 10.38 62.52 -7.73
C LYS A 35 9.48 63.54 -8.37
N GLN A 36 9.54 63.71 -9.67
CA GLN A 36 8.48 64.28 -10.45
C GLN A 36 7.32 63.27 -10.32
N LYS A 37 6.63 63.35 -9.18
CA LYS A 37 5.42 62.53 -8.93
C LYS A 37 4.46 62.87 -10.05
N CYS A 38 4.13 61.89 -10.87
CA CYS A 38 2.95 62.00 -11.72
C CYS A 38 1.81 62.43 -10.83
N LYS A 39 1.26 63.62 -11.07
CA LYS A 39 0.01 64.04 -10.41
C LYS A 39 -1.13 63.51 -11.27
N PRO A 40 -1.81 62.42 -10.87
CA PRO A 40 -2.98 61.95 -11.61
C PRO A 40 -4.08 63.03 -11.50
N PRO A 41 -4.95 63.14 -12.51
CA PRO A 41 -6.13 63.95 -12.40
C PRO A 41 -7.03 63.34 -11.32
N LYS A 42 -7.83 64.18 -10.62
CA LYS A 42 -8.66 63.79 -9.48
C LYS A 42 -9.57 62.57 -9.75
N ASN A 43 -10.04 62.44 -10.96
CA ASN A 43 -10.93 61.32 -11.39
C ASN A 43 -10.19 59.98 -11.53
N ARG A 44 -8.85 59.92 -11.46
CA ARG A 44 -8.04 58.70 -11.51
C ARG A 44 -7.17 58.48 -10.27
N GLU A 45 -7.07 59.43 -9.35
CA GLU A 45 -6.31 59.35 -8.12
C GLU A 45 -6.61 58.09 -7.31
N LEU A 46 -7.90 57.70 -7.21
CA LEU A 46 -8.34 56.50 -6.53
C LEU A 46 -7.67 55.18 -7.04
N PHE A 47 -7.40 55.07 -8.35
CA PHE A 47 -6.77 53.89 -8.92
C PHE A 47 -5.30 53.80 -8.55
N HIS A 48 -4.63 54.92 -8.43
CA HIS A 48 -3.23 54.98 -7.92
C HIS A 48 -3.20 54.61 -6.44
N ASP A 49 -4.11 55.13 -5.61
CA ASP A 49 -4.24 54.76 -4.22
C ASP A 49 -4.44 53.24 -4.01
N TYR A 50 -5.23 52.60 -4.86
CA TYR A 50 -5.41 51.14 -4.80
C TYR A 50 -4.12 50.40 -5.13
N ILE A 51 -3.34 50.85 -6.12
CA ILE A 51 -2.04 50.26 -6.46
C ILE A 51 -1.05 50.45 -5.30
N ASP A 52 -0.95 51.65 -4.74
CA ASP A 52 -0.09 51.94 -3.59
C ASP A 52 -0.44 51.07 -2.37
N ALA A 53 -1.74 50.84 -2.15
CA ALA A 53 -2.19 49.93 -1.10
C ALA A 53 -1.74 48.47 -1.35
N GLN A 54 -1.78 48.00 -2.62
CA GLN A 54 -1.29 46.64 -2.94
C GLN A 54 0.25 46.56 -2.85
N GLN A 55 1.00 47.60 -3.26
CA GLN A 55 2.45 47.63 -3.07
C GLN A 55 2.79 47.47 -1.57
N LYS A 56 2.10 48.22 -0.68
CA LYS A 56 2.26 48.06 0.78
C LYS A 56 1.89 46.66 1.28
N ASN A 57 0.88 46.04 0.73
CA ASN A 57 0.50 44.66 1.08
C ASN A 57 1.57 43.65 0.65
N VAL A 58 2.17 43.80 -0.52
CA VAL A 58 3.29 42.94 -0.96
C VAL A 58 4.50 43.13 -0.05
N LEU A 59 4.86 44.39 0.29
CA LEU A 59 5.98 44.68 1.20
C LEU A 59 5.80 43.97 2.56
N LYS A 60 4.61 43.85 3.06
CA LYS A 60 4.29 43.19 4.35
C LYS A 60 4.15 41.67 4.22
N SER A 61 4.05 41.10 3.02
CA SER A 61 3.79 39.68 2.81
C SER A 61 4.95 38.73 3.19
N ASP A 62 6.16 39.30 3.37
CA ASP A 62 7.32 38.56 3.91
C ASP A 62 7.37 38.52 5.44
N GLY A 63 6.35 39.06 6.12
CA GLY A 63 6.26 39.14 7.58
C GLY A 63 7.03 40.26 8.24
N LYS A 64 7.69 41.14 7.45
CA LYS A 64 8.42 42.32 7.93
C LYS A 64 7.58 43.59 7.77
N ASN A 65 7.81 44.58 8.62
CA ASN A 65 7.12 45.86 8.53
C ASN A 65 8.14 46.96 8.18
N ASP A 66 8.81 46.76 7.07
CA ASP A 66 9.79 47.70 6.53
C ASP A 66 9.44 48.07 5.06
N ASN A 67 10.28 48.82 4.41
CA ASN A 67 10.08 49.28 3.03
C ASN A 67 10.81 48.38 2.01
N ARG A 68 11.15 47.15 2.38
CA ARG A 68 11.83 46.18 1.54
C ARG A 68 10.99 44.91 1.44
N PHE A 69 10.99 44.32 0.26
CA PHE A 69 10.45 42.99 0.03
C PHE A 69 11.60 41.99 -0.06
N THR A 70 11.66 41.04 0.87
CA THR A 70 12.79 40.12 1.04
C THR A 70 12.36 38.65 0.87
N PRO A 71 11.99 38.23 -0.35
CA PRO A 71 11.49 36.88 -0.64
C PRO A 71 12.58 35.80 -0.66
N SER A 72 13.85 36.17 -0.53
CA SER A 72 15.00 35.26 -0.65
C SER A 72 16.06 35.56 0.43
N ALA A 73 16.96 34.61 0.60
CA ALA A 73 18.21 34.85 1.35
C ALA A 73 19.24 35.63 0.56
N ASP A 74 19.04 35.79 -0.75
CA ASP A 74 19.92 36.51 -1.66
C ASP A 74 19.55 38.01 -1.73
N GLU A 75 20.47 38.88 -1.34
CA GLU A 75 20.25 40.31 -1.28
C GLU A 75 20.08 40.98 -2.67
N GLU A 76 20.69 40.44 -3.71
CA GLU A 76 20.51 40.93 -5.07
C GLU A 76 19.07 40.66 -5.56
N ILE A 77 18.56 39.48 -5.30
CA ILE A 77 17.17 39.12 -5.62
C ILE A 77 16.19 40.00 -4.84
N ASN A 78 16.41 40.22 -3.54
CA ASN A 78 15.59 41.08 -2.70
C ASN A 78 15.61 42.54 -3.20
N PHE A 79 16.77 43.04 -3.61
CA PHE A 79 16.90 44.37 -4.20
C PHE A 79 16.09 44.49 -5.50
N LEU A 80 16.23 43.54 -6.43
CA LEU A 80 15.50 43.52 -7.70
C LEU A 80 13.98 43.42 -7.48
N ALA A 81 13.55 42.59 -6.56
CA ALA A 81 12.14 42.44 -6.23
C ALA A 81 11.56 43.72 -5.61
N THR A 82 12.27 44.35 -4.68
CA THR A 82 11.86 45.63 -4.08
C THR A 82 11.83 46.75 -5.13
N GLN A 83 12.84 46.81 -5.99
CA GLN A 83 12.88 47.78 -7.07
C GLN A 83 11.73 47.62 -8.06
N ALA A 84 11.43 46.40 -8.46
CA ALA A 84 10.31 46.10 -9.33
C ALA A 84 8.98 46.53 -8.68
N LEU A 85 8.81 46.27 -7.40
CA LEU A 85 7.60 46.62 -6.66
C LEU A 85 7.39 48.11 -6.49
N VAL A 86 8.42 48.82 -6.04
CA VAL A 86 8.28 50.24 -5.63
C VAL A 86 8.56 51.17 -6.80
N LYS A 87 9.69 50.99 -7.50
CA LYS A 87 10.12 51.91 -8.54
C LYS A 87 9.45 51.62 -9.89
N ASN A 88 9.54 50.38 -10.38
CA ASN A 88 9.12 50.08 -11.73
C ASN A 88 7.58 50.18 -11.86
N ILE A 89 6.82 49.82 -10.84
CA ILE A 89 5.34 49.97 -10.83
C ILE A 89 4.98 51.46 -10.86
N ASP A 90 5.63 52.32 -10.06
CA ASP A 90 5.40 53.77 -10.09
C ASP A 90 5.73 54.36 -11.47
N GLU A 91 6.83 53.90 -12.11
CA GLU A 91 7.18 54.32 -13.47
C GLU A 91 6.14 53.89 -14.51
N ILE A 92 5.61 52.66 -14.40
CA ILE A 92 4.53 52.16 -15.30
C ILE A 92 3.27 53.02 -15.13
N GLN A 93 2.86 53.31 -13.89
CA GLN A 93 1.75 54.22 -13.62
C GLN A 93 1.94 55.58 -14.27
N CYS A 94 3.12 56.18 -14.13
CA CYS A 94 3.43 57.45 -14.74
C CYS A 94 3.43 57.39 -16.28
N LYS A 95 4.00 56.36 -16.88
CA LYS A 95 4.00 56.16 -18.34
C LYS A 95 2.57 56.03 -18.87
N ILE A 96 1.67 55.39 -18.13
CA ILE A 96 0.23 55.29 -18.50
C ILE A 96 -0.47 56.66 -18.42
N GLU A 97 -0.25 57.40 -17.32
CA GLU A 97 -0.89 58.71 -17.16
C GLU A 97 -0.41 59.78 -18.15
N MET A 98 0.88 59.83 -18.42
CA MET A 98 1.51 60.82 -19.32
C MET A 98 1.27 60.50 -20.79
N ASP A 99 0.82 59.32 -21.17
CA ASP A 99 0.57 58.93 -22.54
C ASP A 99 -0.72 59.63 -23.08
N SER A 100 -0.51 60.69 -23.86
CA SER A 100 -1.63 61.45 -24.45
C SER A 100 -2.41 60.68 -25.55
N SER A 101 -1.85 59.58 -26.05
CA SER A 101 -2.51 58.74 -27.05
C SER A 101 -3.57 57.84 -26.44
N LEU A 102 -3.58 57.63 -25.13
CA LEU A 102 -4.51 56.78 -24.42
C LEU A 102 -5.76 57.54 -23.94
N LYS A 103 -6.92 57.02 -24.26
CA LYS A 103 -8.20 57.51 -23.70
C LYS A 103 -8.29 57.15 -22.20
N ASP A 104 -8.99 57.94 -21.42
CA ASP A 104 -9.16 57.79 -19.98
C ASP A 104 -9.58 56.35 -19.58
N GLN A 105 -10.54 55.78 -20.30
CA GLN A 105 -11.02 54.39 -20.06
C GLN A 105 -9.90 53.36 -20.23
N VAL A 106 -8.99 53.56 -21.17
CA VAL A 106 -7.85 52.65 -21.40
C VAL A 106 -6.80 52.78 -20.30
N LYS A 107 -6.55 54.05 -19.86
CA LYS A 107 -5.65 54.30 -18.71
C LYS A 107 -6.18 53.60 -17.45
N VAL A 108 -7.47 53.76 -17.14
CA VAL A 108 -8.11 53.06 -16.00
C VAL A 108 -7.97 51.56 -16.12
N ARG A 109 -8.20 51.01 -17.33
CA ARG A 109 -8.05 49.56 -17.58
C ARG A 109 -6.66 49.04 -17.22
N TYR A 110 -5.59 49.72 -17.65
CA TYR A 110 -4.22 49.33 -17.34
C TYR A 110 -3.85 49.55 -15.86
N LEU A 111 -4.32 50.63 -15.24
CA LEU A 111 -4.08 50.86 -13.81
C LEU A 111 -4.75 49.76 -12.96
N ARG A 112 -5.99 49.38 -13.27
CA ARG A 112 -6.67 48.26 -12.62
C ARG A 112 -5.95 46.94 -12.82
N GLY A 113 -5.36 46.72 -14.02
CA GLY A 113 -4.58 45.53 -14.30
C GLY A 113 -3.35 45.41 -13.39
N ILE A 114 -2.67 46.53 -13.07
CA ILE A 114 -1.59 46.53 -12.09
C ILE A 114 -2.10 46.15 -10.70
N GLU A 115 -3.20 46.76 -10.25
CA GLU A 115 -3.82 46.46 -8.97
C GLU A 115 -4.14 44.97 -8.86
N TYR A 116 -4.80 44.40 -9.86
CA TYR A 116 -5.17 42.98 -9.86
C TYR A 116 -3.98 42.03 -9.96
N LEU A 117 -2.92 42.41 -10.70
CA LEU A 117 -1.67 41.63 -10.78
C LEU A 117 -1.03 41.51 -9.40
N LEU A 118 -0.95 42.60 -8.64
CA LEU A 118 -0.39 42.57 -7.28
C LEU A 118 -1.28 41.81 -6.31
N LYS A 119 -2.60 41.96 -6.37
CA LYS A 119 -3.56 41.16 -5.58
C LYS A 119 -3.40 39.66 -5.87
N PHE A 120 -3.34 39.31 -7.15
CA PHE A 120 -3.16 37.93 -7.58
C PHE A 120 -1.84 37.34 -7.07
N PHE A 121 -0.76 38.12 -7.18
CA PHE A 121 0.54 37.72 -6.69
C PHE A 121 0.52 37.44 -5.18
N ILE A 122 -0.01 38.35 -4.35
CA ILE A 122 -0.11 38.18 -2.89
C ILE A 122 -0.86 36.89 -2.55
N VAL A 123 -2.06 36.70 -3.13
CA VAL A 123 -2.89 35.54 -2.83
C VAL A 123 -2.20 34.24 -3.22
N ASN A 124 -1.62 34.17 -4.40
CA ASN A 124 -1.06 32.91 -4.90
C ASN A 124 0.31 32.59 -4.29
N THR A 125 1.09 33.58 -3.86
CA THR A 125 2.30 33.35 -3.06
C THR A 125 1.98 32.85 -1.65
N ALA A 126 0.95 33.39 -1.01
CA ALA A 126 0.49 32.93 0.30
C ALA A 126 0.01 31.46 0.28
N TYR A 127 -0.56 30.99 -0.82
CA TYR A 127 -0.94 29.60 -1.02
C TYR A 127 0.13 28.72 -1.70
N HIS A 128 1.36 29.20 -1.82
CA HIS A 128 2.48 28.50 -2.46
C HIS A 128 2.21 28.03 -3.91
N LYS A 129 1.29 28.69 -4.61
CA LYS A 129 0.97 28.38 -6.02
C LYS A 129 1.89 29.10 -7.00
N VAL A 130 2.53 30.16 -6.56
CA VAL A 130 3.42 31.00 -7.32
C VAL A 130 4.62 31.37 -6.46
N SER A 131 5.81 31.30 -7.03
CA SER A 131 7.03 31.73 -6.33
C SER A 131 7.07 33.24 -6.11
N PRO A 132 7.44 33.74 -4.93
CA PRO A 132 7.62 35.16 -4.70
C PRO A 132 8.77 35.76 -5.55
N LEU A 133 9.67 34.95 -6.09
CA LEU A 133 10.79 35.36 -6.90
C LEU A 133 10.42 35.85 -8.30
N ILE A 134 9.22 35.58 -8.78
CA ILE A 134 8.78 35.99 -10.12
C ILE A 134 8.35 37.46 -10.21
N LEU A 135 8.32 38.21 -9.10
CA LEU A 135 7.82 39.59 -9.08
C LEU A 135 8.48 40.52 -10.09
N PRO A 136 9.84 40.56 -10.24
CA PRO A 136 10.48 41.37 -11.27
C PRO A 136 10.05 40.98 -12.69
N ASP A 137 9.90 39.70 -12.96
CA ASP A 137 9.51 39.18 -14.27
C ASP A 137 8.08 39.60 -14.64
N ILE A 138 7.11 39.43 -13.72
CA ILE A 138 5.72 39.78 -14.00
C ILE A 138 5.51 41.28 -14.16
N VAL A 139 6.22 42.12 -13.39
CA VAL A 139 6.15 43.58 -13.53
C VAL A 139 6.74 44.03 -14.87
N SER A 140 7.92 43.53 -15.25
CA SER A 140 8.53 43.81 -16.55
C SER A 140 7.69 43.31 -17.72
N ALA A 141 7.15 42.10 -17.61
CA ALA A 141 6.29 41.51 -18.65
C ALA A 141 4.98 42.28 -18.79
N TYR A 142 4.36 42.69 -17.68
CA TYR A 142 3.15 43.52 -17.72
C TYR A 142 3.37 44.81 -18.48
N GLU A 143 4.48 45.55 -18.23
CA GLU A 143 4.82 46.77 -18.95
C GLU A 143 4.95 46.49 -20.46
N LYS A 144 5.68 45.42 -20.84
CA LYS A 144 5.80 45.02 -22.25
C LYS A 144 4.44 44.69 -22.90
N CYS A 145 3.58 44.01 -22.18
CA CYS A 145 2.23 43.70 -22.65
C CYS A 145 1.39 44.95 -22.85
N VAL A 146 1.45 45.95 -21.96
CA VAL A 146 0.82 47.27 -22.14
C VAL A 146 1.37 47.99 -23.38
N GLN A 147 2.69 47.96 -23.60
CA GLN A 147 3.30 48.59 -24.77
C GLN A 147 2.89 47.95 -26.10
N LEU A 148 2.69 46.65 -26.13
CA LEU A 148 2.22 45.92 -27.30
C LEU A 148 0.70 46.13 -27.51
N ASP A 149 -0.08 46.05 -26.44
CA ASP A 149 -1.54 46.20 -26.50
C ASP A 149 -1.98 47.57 -27.04
N LYS A 150 -1.30 48.66 -26.58
CA LYS A 150 -1.60 49.99 -27.07
C LYS A 150 -1.29 50.19 -28.57
N LYS A 151 -0.36 49.38 -29.13
CA LYS A 151 -0.02 49.35 -30.56
C LYS A 151 -0.89 48.36 -31.35
N GLY A 152 -1.77 47.62 -30.72
CA GLY A 152 -2.55 46.55 -31.35
C GLY A 152 -1.69 45.35 -31.81
N ILE A 153 -0.49 45.19 -31.20
CA ILE A 153 0.44 44.09 -31.50
C ILE A 153 0.20 42.94 -30.50
N SER A 154 0.30 41.68 -30.99
CA SER A 154 0.18 40.49 -30.18
C SER A 154 1.15 40.45 -29.00
N MET A 155 0.67 40.18 -27.81
CA MET A 155 1.46 39.97 -26.60
C MET A 155 1.95 38.53 -26.45
N GLU A 156 1.57 37.62 -27.32
CA GLU A 156 1.84 36.17 -27.23
C GLU A 156 3.33 35.89 -27.11
N GLY A 157 4.20 36.59 -27.89
CA GLY A 157 5.65 36.38 -27.80
C GLY A 157 6.26 36.70 -26.43
N VAL A 158 5.69 37.70 -25.72
CA VAL A 158 6.13 38.01 -24.32
C VAL A 158 5.70 36.87 -23.41
N ILE A 159 4.43 36.46 -23.43
CA ILE A 159 3.90 35.40 -22.54
C ILE A 159 4.56 34.06 -22.81
N SER A 160 4.80 33.72 -24.06
CA SER A 160 5.48 32.47 -24.45
C SER A 160 6.95 32.41 -24.02
N SER A 161 7.63 33.53 -23.81
CA SER A 161 9.01 33.55 -23.29
C SER A 161 9.11 33.42 -21.77
N LEU A 162 8.05 33.67 -21.01
CA LEU A 162 8.02 33.61 -19.55
C LEU A 162 8.01 32.16 -19.02
N THR A 163 8.27 31.99 -17.72
CA THR A 163 7.93 30.77 -17.02
C THR A 163 6.41 30.52 -16.98
N TYR A 164 5.96 29.30 -16.62
CA TYR A 164 4.55 29.06 -16.43
C TYR A 164 3.93 30.03 -15.41
N GLU A 165 4.55 30.13 -14.22
CA GLU A 165 4.04 30.95 -13.12
C GLU A 165 3.93 32.43 -13.50
N SER A 166 4.94 32.96 -14.16
CA SER A 166 4.94 34.37 -14.62
C SER A 166 3.88 34.62 -15.70
N GLY A 167 3.81 33.76 -16.70
CA GLY A 167 2.77 33.85 -17.75
C GLY A 167 1.36 33.67 -17.21
N TYR A 168 1.16 32.71 -16.32
CA TYR A 168 -0.10 32.45 -15.63
C TYR A 168 -0.56 33.68 -14.83
N SER A 169 0.36 34.32 -14.10
CA SER A 169 0.06 35.50 -13.31
C SER A 169 -0.43 36.70 -14.18
N ILE A 170 0.17 36.93 -15.33
CA ILE A 170 -0.27 38.00 -16.25
C ILE A 170 -1.66 37.71 -16.83
N ILE A 171 -1.91 36.47 -17.22
CA ILE A 171 -3.16 36.09 -17.90
C ILE A 171 -4.34 35.94 -16.94
N LYS A 172 -4.10 35.46 -15.71
CA LYS A 172 -5.16 35.13 -14.75
C LYS A 172 -5.41 36.18 -13.68
N ALA A 173 -4.50 37.17 -13.54
CA ALA A 173 -4.73 38.25 -12.60
C ALA A 173 -6.00 39.05 -12.92
N ASP A 174 -6.24 39.28 -14.20
CA ASP A 174 -7.41 40.01 -14.70
C ASP A 174 -7.77 39.57 -16.12
N ASN A 175 -8.99 39.18 -16.33
CA ASN A 175 -9.50 38.76 -17.65
C ASN A 175 -9.83 39.93 -18.59
N ILE A 176 -9.82 41.18 -18.10
CA ILE A 176 -10.32 42.35 -18.80
C ILE A 176 -9.20 43.17 -19.45
N THR A 177 -8.03 43.28 -18.76
CA THR A 177 -6.98 44.23 -19.18
C THR A 177 -6.48 43.96 -20.59
N PHE A 178 -6.29 42.71 -20.98
CA PHE A 178 -5.75 42.33 -22.29
C PHE A 178 -6.72 41.51 -23.15
N GLU A 179 -7.98 41.43 -22.80
CA GLU A 179 -9.00 40.62 -23.52
C GLU A 179 -9.09 40.95 -25.01
N LYS A 180 -8.92 42.23 -25.37
CA LYS A 180 -9.00 42.71 -26.76
C LYS A 180 -7.66 42.64 -27.51
N ASN A 181 -6.59 42.18 -26.86
CA ASN A 181 -5.31 42.01 -27.53
C ASN A 181 -5.36 40.87 -28.56
N PRO A 182 -4.88 41.04 -29.79
CA PRO A 182 -4.96 40.00 -30.82
C PRO A 182 -4.21 38.72 -30.44
N GLY A 183 -3.26 38.78 -29.47
CA GLY A 183 -2.51 37.65 -28.95
C GLY A 183 -3.06 37.07 -27.67
N TYR A 184 -4.21 37.54 -27.11
CA TYR A 184 -4.68 37.11 -25.79
C TYR A 184 -5.02 35.60 -25.75
N LYS A 185 -5.78 35.12 -26.74
CA LYS A 185 -6.11 33.69 -26.83
C LYS A 185 -4.87 32.81 -27.00
N ALA A 186 -3.95 33.18 -27.87
CA ALA A 186 -2.70 32.44 -28.07
C ALA A 186 -1.82 32.45 -26.82
N SER A 187 -1.80 33.56 -26.06
CA SER A 187 -1.13 33.66 -24.76
C SER A 187 -1.74 32.70 -23.74
N MET A 188 -3.06 32.62 -23.64
CA MET A 188 -3.76 31.63 -22.79
C MET A 188 -3.35 30.19 -23.18
N ASP A 189 -3.39 29.89 -24.47
CA ASP A 189 -3.00 28.57 -24.97
C ASP A 189 -1.53 28.25 -24.61
N ALA A 190 -0.62 29.20 -24.78
CA ALA A 190 0.79 29.02 -24.40
C ALA A 190 0.98 28.72 -22.89
N VAL A 191 0.22 29.37 -22.02
CA VAL A 191 0.22 29.08 -20.57
C VAL A 191 -0.30 27.68 -20.29
N VAL A 192 -1.41 27.27 -20.91
CA VAL A 192 -1.95 25.90 -20.78
C VAL A 192 -0.94 24.84 -21.24
N LEU A 193 -0.27 25.09 -22.37
CA LEU A 193 0.78 24.17 -22.87
C LEU A 193 1.92 24.00 -21.88
N LYS A 194 2.39 25.10 -21.28
CA LYS A 194 3.45 25.05 -20.26
C LYS A 194 3.01 24.26 -19.04
N TYR A 195 1.79 24.45 -18.56
CA TYR A 195 1.20 23.66 -17.47
C TYR A 195 1.20 22.16 -17.79
N CYS A 196 0.70 21.80 -18.97
CA CYS A 196 0.66 20.41 -19.43
C CYS A 196 2.05 19.76 -19.52
N LYS A 197 3.08 20.54 -19.92
CA LYS A 197 4.48 20.05 -19.95
C LYS A 197 5.05 19.81 -18.57
N LEU A 198 4.70 20.64 -17.60
CA LEU A 198 5.14 20.50 -16.20
C LEU A 198 4.38 19.38 -15.47
N HIS A 199 3.11 19.16 -15.81
CA HIS A 199 2.18 18.23 -15.16
C HIS A 199 1.56 17.26 -16.16
N PRO A 200 2.33 16.28 -16.71
CA PRO A 200 1.81 15.33 -17.69
C PRO A 200 0.60 14.51 -17.17
N GLU A 201 0.55 14.25 -15.87
CA GLU A 201 -0.55 13.53 -15.20
C GLU A 201 -1.86 14.31 -15.19
N GLN A 202 -1.82 15.64 -15.39
CA GLN A 202 -2.98 16.54 -15.40
C GLN A 202 -3.46 16.90 -16.81
N ILE A 203 -2.82 16.38 -17.86
CA ILE A 203 -3.12 16.78 -19.24
C ILE A 203 -4.58 16.56 -19.58
N PHE A 204 -5.15 15.38 -19.28
CA PHE A 204 -6.55 15.09 -19.59
C PHE A 204 -7.51 16.05 -18.88
N ALA A 205 -7.32 16.28 -17.58
CA ALA A 205 -8.15 17.20 -16.80
C ALA A 205 -8.02 18.65 -17.29
N THR A 206 -6.81 19.07 -17.66
CA THR A 206 -6.53 20.41 -18.18
C THR A 206 -7.17 20.62 -19.55
N LEU A 207 -7.10 19.63 -20.45
CA LEU A 207 -7.71 19.71 -21.77
C LEU A 207 -9.23 19.62 -21.71
N GLN A 208 -9.81 18.92 -20.73
CA GLN A 208 -11.27 18.97 -20.51
C GLN A 208 -11.76 20.38 -20.21
N GLN A 209 -10.98 21.15 -19.44
CA GLN A 209 -11.30 22.54 -19.12
C GLN A 209 -10.97 23.51 -20.28
N ASN A 210 -10.02 23.14 -21.15
CA ASN A 210 -9.53 23.95 -22.26
C ASN A 210 -9.55 23.14 -23.59
N PRO A 211 -10.71 22.69 -24.06
CA PRO A 211 -10.79 21.79 -25.21
C PRO A 211 -10.43 22.45 -26.54
N ASP A 212 -10.44 23.79 -26.59
CA ASP A 212 -10.21 24.58 -27.80
C ASP A 212 -8.74 24.91 -28.09
N VAL A 213 -7.81 24.36 -27.29
CA VAL A 213 -6.38 24.55 -27.55
C VAL A 213 -5.94 23.80 -28.82
N PRO A 214 -5.18 24.43 -29.73
CA PRO A 214 -4.90 23.86 -31.06
C PRO A 214 -4.02 22.59 -31.01
N TYR A 215 -3.36 22.33 -29.90
CA TYR A 215 -2.46 21.17 -29.67
C TYR A 215 -3.11 20.08 -28.78
N ALA A 216 -4.41 20.09 -28.58
CA ALA A 216 -5.09 19.11 -27.71
C ALA A 216 -4.85 17.67 -28.18
N ASP A 217 -4.98 17.38 -29.46
CA ASP A 217 -4.70 16.09 -30.08
C ASP A 217 -3.24 15.63 -29.81
N SER A 218 -2.28 16.50 -30.09
CA SER A 218 -0.86 16.21 -29.86
C SER A 218 -0.57 15.85 -28.40
N LEU A 219 -1.12 16.60 -27.43
CA LEU A 219 -0.93 16.31 -26.01
C LEU A 219 -1.59 14.99 -25.60
N VAL A 220 -2.79 14.68 -26.10
CA VAL A 220 -3.43 13.38 -25.86
C VAL A 220 -2.51 12.24 -26.29
N ARG A 221 -1.92 12.29 -27.49
CA ARG A 221 -1.03 11.27 -28.01
C ARG A 221 0.20 11.06 -27.13
N THR A 222 0.78 12.13 -26.58
CA THR A 222 1.98 12.03 -25.72
C THR A 222 1.75 11.28 -24.42
N VAL A 223 0.52 11.26 -23.90
CA VAL A 223 0.20 10.67 -22.58
C VAL A 223 -0.73 9.47 -22.66
N ALA A 224 -1.29 9.17 -23.83
CA ALA A 224 -2.28 8.12 -24.02
C ALA A 224 -1.84 6.76 -23.45
N GLN A 225 -0.63 6.31 -23.79
CA GLN A 225 -0.10 5.03 -23.34
C GLN A 225 0.30 5.02 -21.87
N LYS A 226 0.64 6.17 -21.30
CA LYS A 226 0.99 6.30 -19.89
C LYS A 226 -0.23 6.28 -18.97
N TYR A 227 -1.37 6.78 -19.46
CA TYR A 227 -2.61 6.91 -18.69
C TYR A 227 -3.82 6.32 -19.43
N PRO A 228 -3.82 5.04 -19.80
CA PRO A 228 -4.86 4.45 -20.65
C PRO A 228 -6.24 4.42 -19.98
N ARG A 229 -6.33 4.31 -18.66
CA ARG A 229 -7.60 4.38 -17.93
C ARG A 229 -8.21 5.79 -17.99
N GLN A 230 -7.39 6.83 -17.82
CA GLN A 230 -7.88 8.21 -17.99
C GLN A 230 -8.32 8.44 -19.44
N LEU A 231 -7.53 8.01 -20.43
CA LEU A 231 -7.93 8.09 -21.84
C LEU A 231 -9.30 7.43 -22.08
N TYR A 232 -9.54 6.26 -21.50
CA TYR A 232 -10.81 5.55 -21.60
C TYR A 232 -11.96 6.39 -21.01
N ASP A 233 -11.80 6.92 -19.80
CA ASP A 233 -12.83 7.68 -19.10
C ASP A 233 -13.19 8.96 -19.86
N TYR A 234 -12.17 9.68 -20.35
CA TYR A 234 -12.40 10.90 -21.14
C TYR A 234 -12.93 10.60 -22.55
N ALA A 235 -12.54 9.49 -23.17
CA ALA A 235 -13.11 9.06 -24.46
C ALA A 235 -14.59 8.66 -24.32
N ALA A 236 -15.00 8.11 -23.17
CA ALA A 236 -16.40 7.78 -22.89
C ALA A 236 -17.26 9.02 -22.59
N ALA A 237 -16.65 10.15 -22.20
CA ALA A 237 -17.36 11.33 -21.81
C ALA A 237 -18.11 11.99 -22.99
N ASN A 238 -19.37 12.38 -22.74
CA ASN A 238 -20.17 13.06 -23.74
C ASN A 238 -20.00 14.60 -23.69
N ASN A 239 -18.76 15.04 -24.02
CA ASN A 239 -18.38 16.45 -24.06
C ASN A 239 -17.44 16.73 -25.24
N LYS A 240 -17.08 18.01 -25.44
CA LYS A 240 -16.20 18.43 -26.54
C LYS A 240 -14.84 17.76 -26.54
N PHE A 241 -14.22 17.59 -25.37
CA PHE A 241 -12.92 16.93 -25.26
C PHE A 241 -13.00 15.44 -25.59
N GLY A 242 -14.03 14.72 -25.10
CA GLY A 242 -14.27 13.34 -25.48
C GLY A 242 -14.49 13.18 -27.00
N TYR A 243 -15.14 14.17 -27.67
CA TYR A 243 -15.27 14.18 -29.11
C TYR A 243 -13.90 14.31 -29.81
N ILE A 244 -13.01 15.19 -29.32
CA ILE A 244 -11.65 15.34 -29.84
C ILE A 244 -10.89 14.01 -29.78
N ILE A 245 -10.91 13.34 -28.62
CA ILE A 245 -10.26 12.03 -28.44
C ILE A 245 -10.80 11.00 -29.44
N ARG A 246 -12.13 10.93 -29.59
CA ARG A 246 -12.79 9.97 -30.50
C ARG A 246 -12.47 10.19 -31.98
N ASN A 247 -12.04 11.39 -32.35
CA ASN A 247 -11.65 11.75 -33.72
C ASN A 247 -10.18 11.41 -34.04
N ILE A 248 -9.38 11.03 -33.07
CA ILE A 248 -8.02 10.51 -33.29
C ILE A 248 -8.15 9.09 -33.83
N THR A 249 -8.14 8.91 -35.14
CA THR A 249 -8.41 7.61 -35.81
C THR A 249 -7.18 6.95 -36.42
N ASP A 250 -6.10 7.68 -36.54
CA ASP A 250 -4.80 7.26 -37.10
C ASP A 250 -3.84 6.62 -36.09
N ASP A 251 -4.11 6.73 -34.78
CA ASP A 251 -3.37 6.09 -33.71
C ASP A 251 -4.07 4.79 -33.27
N ILE A 252 -3.42 3.64 -33.46
CA ILE A 252 -3.97 2.31 -33.17
C ILE A 252 -4.30 2.17 -31.68
N PHE A 253 -3.43 2.70 -30.78
CA PHE A 253 -3.64 2.61 -29.34
C PHE A 253 -4.88 3.38 -28.92
N ILE A 254 -4.96 4.68 -29.30
CA ILE A 254 -6.10 5.54 -28.99
C ILE A 254 -7.38 4.98 -29.58
N LYS A 255 -7.35 4.56 -30.86
CA LYS A 255 -8.49 3.93 -31.54
C LYS A 255 -9.00 2.69 -30.78
N SER A 256 -8.10 1.85 -30.27
CA SER A 256 -8.45 0.67 -29.48
C SER A 256 -9.15 1.07 -28.18
N VAL A 257 -8.59 2.02 -27.41
CA VAL A 257 -9.20 2.51 -26.18
C VAL A 257 -10.55 3.20 -26.43
N VAL A 258 -10.67 3.98 -27.51
CA VAL A 258 -11.94 4.60 -27.94
C VAL A 258 -13.00 3.54 -28.27
N ARG A 259 -12.62 2.44 -28.94
CA ARG A 259 -13.54 1.31 -29.20
C ARG A 259 -14.00 0.67 -27.88
N MET A 260 -13.10 0.49 -26.92
CA MET A 260 -13.42 -0.01 -25.58
C MET A 260 -14.42 0.93 -24.89
N ALA A 261 -14.16 2.25 -24.92
CA ALA A 261 -15.00 3.27 -24.27
C ALA A 261 -16.44 3.35 -24.81
N LYS A 262 -16.66 2.93 -26.06
CA LYS A 262 -18.00 2.82 -26.68
C LYS A 262 -18.77 1.58 -26.22
N SER A 263 -18.10 0.59 -25.59
CA SER A 263 -18.72 -0.65 -25.15
C SER A 263 -19.20 -0.53 -23.71
N LYS A 264 -20.43 -1.03 -23.40
CA LYS A 264 -20.93 -1.14 -22.01
C LYS A 264 -20.03 -2.00 -21.10
N SER A 265 -19.27 -2.92 -21.68
CA SER A 265 -18.33 -3.81 -20.98
C SER A 265 -16.87 -3.46 -21.24
N GLY A 266 -16.58 -2.21 -21.59
CA GLY A 266 -15.26 -1.75 -22.02
C GLY A 266 -14.10 -2.10 -21.09
N GLN A 267 -14.33 -2.11 -19.79
CA GLN A 267 -13.31 -2.48 -18.81
C GLN A 267 -12.87 -3.95 -18.87
N GLN A 268 -13.64 -4.83 -19.51
CA GLN A 268 -13.27 -6.24 -19.68
C GLN A 268 -12.17 -6.46 -20.74
N TYR A 269 -11.89 -5.46 -21.56
CA TYR A 269 -10.84 -5.56 -22.59
C TYR A 269 -9.46 -5.08 -22.09
N PHE A 270 -9.39 -4.29 -21.01
CA PHE A 270 -8.11 -3.78 -20.50
C PHE A 270 -7.05 -4.87 -20.23
N PRO A 271 -7.38 -6.04 -19.68
CA PRO A 271 -6.44 -7.13 -19.54
C PRO A 271 -5.69 -7.52 -20.82
N PHE A 272 -6.32 -7.26 -21.96
CA PHE A 272 -5.85 -7.70 -23.29
C PHE A 272 -5.36 -6.53 -24.14
N LEU A 273 -5.29 -5.30 -23.61
CA LEU A 273 -5.01 -4.09 -24.37
C LEU A 273 -3.72 -4.20 -25.20
N ASP A 274 -2.65 -4.71 -24.61
CA ASP A 274 -1.38 -4.89 -25.33
C ASP A 274 -1.50 -5.86 -26.51
N ASN A 275 -2.20 -6.98 -26.31
CA ASN A 275 -2.42 -7.97 -27.38
C ASN A 275 -3.35 -7.42 -28.47
N ILE A 276 -4.33 -6.58 -28.10
CA ILE A 276 -5.21 -5.90 -29.08
C ILE A 276 -4.39 -4.92 -29.92
N VAL A 277 -3.59 -4.07 -29.28
CA VAL A 277 -2.77 -3.06 -29.96
C VAL A 277 -1.73 -3.70 -30.88
N LYS A 278 -1.14 -4.82 -30.45
CA LYS A 278 -0.16 -5.60 -31.25
C LYS A 278 -0.80 -6.50 -32.31
N GLY A 279 -2.13 -6.51 -32.43
CA GLY A 279 -2.86 -7.34 -33.36
C GLY A 279 -2.81 -8.85 -33.07
N LYS A 280 -2.42 -9.25 -31.87
CA LYS A 280 -2.36 -10.65 -31.42
C LYS A 280 -3.72 -11.18 -30.95
N MET A 281 -4.67 -10.28 -30.66
CA MET A 281 -6.02 -10.61 -30.21
C MET A 281 -7.00 -9.57 -30.73
N THR A 282 -8.19 -10.03 -31.11
CA THR A 282 -9.27 -9.18 -31.62
C THR A 282 -10.32 -8.93 -30.53
N PHE A 283 -11.12 -7.89 -30.71
CA PHE A 283 -12.27 -7.62 -29.82
C PHE A 283 -13.31 -8.76 -29.93
N GLU A 284 -13.49 -9.30 -31.10
CA GLU A 284 -14.44 -10.38 -31.41
C GLU A 284 -14.08 -11.67 -30.67
N GLU A 285 -12.80 -12.01 -30.56
CA GLU A 285 -12.33 -13.15 -29.77
C GLU A 285 -12.64 -12.96 -28.28
N ILE A 286 -12.47 -11.76 -27.73
CA ILE A 286 -12.79 -11.45 -26.34
C ILE A 286 -14.33 -11.47 -26.14
N ASP A 287 -15.08 -10.90 -27.09
CA ASP A 287 -16.55 -10.86 -27.06
C ASP A 287 -17.17 -12.25 -27.03
N SER A 288 -16.56 -13.21 -27.71
CA SER A 288 -17.04 -14.59 -27.75
C SER A 288 -16.97 -15.31 -26.39
N VAL A 289 -16.11 -14.85 -25.48
CA VAL A 289 -15.87 -15.51 -24.18
C VAL A 289 -16.17 -14.65 -22.96
N LYS A 290 -16.24 -13.33 -23.08
CA LYS A 290 -16.30 -12.41 -21.91
C LYS A 290 -17.51 -12.61 -21.00
N ASN A 291 -18.60 -13.14 -21.51
CA ASN A 291 -19.83 -13.40 -20.76
C ASN A 291 -19.86 -14.81 -20.12
N ASP A 292 -18.96 -15.70 -20.50
CA ASP A 292 -18.77 -17.00 -19.88
C ASP A 292 -17.65 -16.91 -18.85
N SER A 293 -17.96 -17.23 -17.58
CA SER A 293 -17.02 -17.12 -16.48
C SER A 293 -15.80 -17.99 -16.62
N LEU A 294 -15.98 -19.22 -17.13
CA LEU A 294 -14.90 -20.19 -17.33
C LEU A 294 -14.02 -19.82 -18.52
N LEU A 295 -14.63 -19.57 -19.67
CA LEU A 295 -13.88 -19.24 -20.90
C LEU A 295 -13.13 -17.92 -20.76
N TYR A 296 -13.73 -16.92 -20.13
CA TYR A 296 -13.06 -15.66 -19.87
C TYR A 296 -11.89 -15.82 -18.87
N TYR A 297 -12.06 -16.63 -17.81
CA TYR A 297 -10.98 -16.95 -16.89
C TYR A 297 -9.81 -17.64 -17.59
N ARG A 298 -10.09 -18.62 -18.47
CA ARG A 298 -9.08 -19.29 -19.30
C ARG A 298 -8.30 -18.32 -20.18
N LEU A 299 -9.02 -17.38 -20.81
CA LEU A 299 -8.38 -16.35 -21.63
C LEU A 299 -7.46 -15.44 -20.79
N LEU A 300 -7.88 -15.07 -19.60
CA LEU A 300 -7.07 -14.29 -18.66
C LEU A 300 -5.80 -15.05 -18.23
N VAL A 301 -5.92 -16.34 -17.85
CA VAL A 301 -4.75 -17.18 -17.48
C VAL A 301 -3.79 -17.33 -18.64
N LYS A 302 -4.27 -17.65 -19.83
CA LYS A 302 -3.44 -17.74 -21.04
C LYS A 302 -2.69 -16.43 -21.30
N THR A 303 -3.35 -15.31 -21.14
CA THR A 303 -2.75 -13.98 -21.33
C THR A 303 -1.72 -13.67 -20.23
N GLN A 304 -1.98 -14.08 -18.99
CA GLN A 304 -1.02 -13.94 -17.88
C GLN A 304 0.27 -14.68 -18.19
N MET A 305 0.18 -15.92 -18.65
CA MET A 305 1.35 -16.73 -18.99
C MET A 305 2.15 -16.11 -20.16
N ASP A 306 1.48 -15.61 -21.21
CA ASP A 306 2.13 -14.89 -22.32
C ASP A 306 2.84 -13.63 -21.81
N TYR A 307 2.20 -12.83 -20.99
CA TYR A 307 2.79 -11.58 -20.48
C TYR A 307 3.96 -11.84 -19.54
N VAL A 308 3.91 -12.89 -18.71
CA VAL A 308 5.03 -13.30 -17.87
C VAL A 308 6.22 -13.74 -18.71
N GLN A 309 6.00 -14.59 -19.73
CA GLN A 309 7.05 -15.03 -20.65
C GLN A 309 7.71 -13.83 -21.36
N ARG A 310 6.90 -12.87 -21.79
CA ARG A 310 7.39 -11.65 -22.45
C ARG A 310 8.19 -10.77 -21.50
N ALA A 311 7.75 -10.64 -20.25
CA ALA A 311 8.45 -9.85 -19.23
C ALA A 311 9.86 -10.42 -18.93
N MET A 312 10.04 -11.75 -18.97
CA MET A 312 11.36 -12.39 -18.87
C MET A 312 12.29 -11.95 -20.02
N ASN A 313 11.73 -11.64 -21.19
CA ASN A 313 12.44 -11.11 -22.36
C ASN A 313 12.48 -9.56 -22.39
N LYS A 314 12.18 -8.88 -21.24
CA LYS A 314 12.14 -7.41 -21.09
C LYS A 314 11.07 -6.72 -21.98
N ASP A 315 10.07 -7.43 -22.46
CA ASP A 315 8.90 -6.90 -23.16
C ASP A 315 7.73 -6.77 -22.15
N THR A 316 7.62 -5.61 -21.52
CA THR A 316 6.55 -5.34 -20.55
C THR A 316 5.25 -5.04 -21.27
N ALA A 317 4.21 -5.83 -21.02
CA ALA A 317 2.89 -5.62 -21.61
C ALA A 317 2.17 -4.41 -21.00
N LEU A 318 1.46 -3.67 -21.86
CA LEU A 318 0.58 -2.58 -21.42
C LEU A 318 -0.54 -3.14 -20.56
N GLU A 319 -0.90 -2.40 -19.49
CA GLU A 319 -1.99 -2.75 -18.56
C GLU A 319 -1.86 -4.14 -17.91
N PHE A 320 -0.62 -4.61 -17.71
CA PHE A 320 -0.39 -5.88 -17.00
C PHE A 320 -1.05 -5.91 -15.60
N LYS A 321 -1.08 -4.76 -14.92
CA LYS A 321 -1.78 -4.63 -13.63
C LYS A 321 -3.28 -4.87 -13.77
N ALA A 322 -3.91 -4.35 -14.83
CA ALA A 322 -5.34 -4.58 -15.08
C ALA A 322 -5.66 -6.07 -15.32
N LEU A 323 -4.73 -6.81 -15.97
CA LEU A 323 -4.85 -8.26 -16.14
C LEU A 323 -4.84 -8.96 -14.77
N ILE A 324 -3.87 -8.66 -13.91
CA ILE A 324 -3.76 -9.29 -12.58
C ILE A 324 -5.02 -8.99 -11.74
N GLU A 325 -5.46 -7.74 -11.67
CA GLU A 325 -6.66 -7.33 -10.94
C GLU A 325 -7.92 -8.06 -11.44
N ARG A 326 -8.07 -8.20 -12.76
CA ARG A 326 -9.22 -8.87 -13.36
C ARG A 326 -9.17 -10.37 -13.14
N LEU A 327 -8.00 -10.98 -13.27
CA LEU A 327 -7.78 -12.40 -13.05
C LEU A 327 -8.06 -12.78 -11.58
N GLU A 328 -7.54 -11.98 -10.63
CA GLU A 328 -7.82 -12.17 -9.20
C GLU A 328 -9.32 -12.05 -8.89
N LYS A 329 -9.96 -11.00 -9.38
CA LYS A 329 -11.41 -10.81 -9.20
C LYS A 329 -12.19 -12.00 -9.73
N ARG A 330 -11.88 -12.48 -10.94
CA ARG A 330 -12.58 -13.59 -11.57
C ARG A 330 -12.33 -14.91 -10.84
N ALA A 331 -11.09 -15.18 -10.40
CA ALA A 331 -10.76 -16.34 -9.60
C ALA A 331 -11.58 -16.40 -8.30
N LYS A 332 -11.68 -15.27 -7.59
CA LYS A 332 -12.44 -15.17 -6.34
C LYS A 332 -13.95 -15.31 -6.58
N GLU A 333 -14.54 -14.48 -7.45
CA GLU A 333 -15.98 -14.39 -7.63
C GLU A 333 -16.59 -15.65 -8.29
N SER A 334 -15.92 -16.21 -9.30
CA SER A 334 -16.48 -17.31 -10.08
C SER A 334 -16.18 -18.69 -9.54
N PHE A 335 -15.13 -18.84 -8.72
CA PHE A 335 -14.70 -20.16 -8.26
C PHE A 335 -14.52 -20.24 -6.74
N VAL A 336 -13.67 -19.38 -6.14
CA VAL A 336 -13.33 -19.49 -4.72
C VAL A 336 -14.52 -19.26 -3.82
N ASN A 337 -15.32 -18.23 -4.08
CA ASN A 337 -16.53 -17.94 -3.31
C ASN A 337 -17.55 -19.10 -3.43
N VAL A 338 -17.63 -19.75 -4.59
CA VAL A 338 -18.52 -20.89 -4.82
C VAL A 338 -18.08 -22.09 -3.97
N ILE A 339 -16.78 -22.49 -4.08
CA ILE A 339 -16.29 -23.66 -3.32
C ILE A 339 -16.20 -23.39 -1.81
N ASN A 340 -16.06 -22.13 -1.38
CA ASN A 340 -16.15 -21.75 0.02
C ASN A 340 -17.60 -21.81 0.52
N GLY A 341 -18.55 -21.23 -0.23
CA GLY A 341 -19.97 -21.23 0.14
C GLY A 341 -20.57 -22.63 0.24
N LEU A 342 -20.04 -23.58 -0.54
CA LEU A 342 -20.46 -24.98 -0.52
C LEU A 342 -19.63 -25.84 0.46
N HIS A 343 -19.03 -25.26 1.51
CA HIS A 343 -18.09 -25.98 2.39
C HIS A 343 -18.75 -27.13 3.20
N THR A 344 -20.06 -27.12 3.37
CA THR A 344 -20.82 -28.16 4.04
C THR A 344 -21.34 -29.27 3.09
N GLU A 345 -21.23 -29.03 1.76
CA GLU A 345 -21.69 -29.94 0.74
C GLU A 345 -20.68 -31.08 0.47
N PRO A 346 -21.16 -32.25 -0.06
CA PRO A 346 -20.28 -33.31 -0.53
C PRO A 346 -19.28 -32.84 -1.56
N ALA A 347 -18.09 -33.47 -1.62
CA ALA A 347 -16.97 -33.04 -2.46
C ALA A 347 -17.35 -32.92 -3.96
N GLU A 348 -18.17 -33.81 -4.48
CA GLU A 348 -18.64 -33.81 -5.87
C GLU A 348 -19.50 -32.60 -6.22
N VAL A 349 -20.27 -32.09 -5.26
CA VAL A 349 -21.08 -30.87 -5.41
C VAL A 349 -20.18 -29.65 -5.23
N ARG A 350 -19.44 -29.63 -4.14
CA ARG A 350 -18.60 -28.50 -3.73
C ARG A 350 -17.59 -28.11 -4.79
N PHE A 351 -16.85 -29.09 -5.34
CA PHE A 351 -15.74 -28.83 -6.25
C PHE A 351 -16.11 -28.95 -7.73
N ARG A 352 -17.38 -29.09 -8.07
CA ARG A 352 -17.85 -29.21 -9.46
C ARG A 352 -17.38 -28.05 -10.33
N SER A 353 -17.43 -26.81 -9.83
CA SER A 353 -17.08 -25.60 -10.58
C SER A 353 -15.62 -25.54 -11.02
N ILE A 354 -14.72 -26.24 -10.32
CA ILE A 354 -13.26 -26.21 -10.61
C ILE A 354 -12.78 -27.47 -11.38
N GLN A 355 -13.62 -28.47 -11.58
CA GLN A 355 -13.22 -29.74 -12.21
C GLN A 355 -12.67 -29.58 -13.63
N SER A 356 -13.19 -28.61 -14.39
CA SER A 356 -12.78 -28.37 -15.78
C SER A 356 -11.55 -27.48 -15.92
N LEU A 357 -11.01 -26.92 -14.81
CA LEU A 357 -9.83 -26.09 -14.82
C LEU A 357 -8.56 -26.91 -15.06
N THR A 358 -7.57 -26.36 -15.77
CA THR A 358 -6.23 -26.95 -15.96
C THR A 358 -5.38 -26.81 -14.67
N ALA A 359 -4.21 -27.42 -14.64
CA ALA A 359 -3.27 -27.28 -13.52
C ALA A 359 -2.84 -25.83 -13.32
N GLU A 360 -2.54 -25.12 -14.42
CA GLU A 360 -2.13 -23.71 -14.40
C GLU A 360 -3.29 -22.80 -13.96
N GLU A 361 -4.50 -23.06 -14.42
CA GLU A 361 -5.71 -22.34 -14.00
C GLU A 361 -5.96 -22.52 -12.50
N LEU A 362 -5.79 -23.71 -11.96
CA LEU A 362 -5.90 -24.00 -10.52
C LEU A 362 -4.76 -23.36 -9.71
N TYR A 363 -3.55 -23.33 -10.27
CA TYR A 363 -2.44 -22.63 -9.64
C TYR A 363 -2.71 -21.14 -9.48
N TYR A 364 -3.12 -20.45 -10.57
CA TYR A 364 -3.47 -19.02 -10.49
C TYR A 364 -4.68 -18.77 -9.59
N LEU A 365 -5.66 -19.68 -9.58
CA LEU A 365 -6.77 -19.61 -8.64
C LEU A 365 -6.26 -19.62 -7.20
N ALA A 366 -5.33 -20.52 -6.87
CA ALA A 366 -4.75 -20.63 -5.53
C ALA A 366 -3.97 -19.36 -5.15
N VAL A 367 -2.93 -18.99 -5.92
CA VAL A 367 -2.02 -17.90 -5.54
C VAL A 367 -2.68 -16.51 -5.55
N LEU A 368 -3.75 -16.32 -6.33
CA LEU A 368 -4.48 -15.05 -6.38
C LEU A 368 -5.61 -14.96 -5.36
N SER A 369 -6.00 -16.07 -4.74
CA SER A 369 -7.01 -16.10 -3.68
C SER A 369 -6.44 -16.35 -2.29
N ASP A 370 -5.13 -16.29 -2.13
CA ASP A 370 -4.48 -16.36 -0.82
C ASP A 370 -5.11 -15.34 0.14
N GLY A 371 -5.45 -15.79 1.36
CA GLY A 371 -6.23 -15.01 2.32
C GLY A 371 -7.76 -15.11 2.16
N SER A 372 -8.28 -15.48 0.97
CA SER A 372 -9.73 -15.62 0.72
C SER A 372 -10.19 -17.07 0.65
N ILE A 373 -9.33 -17.99 0.19
CA ILE A 373 -9.66 -19.41 0.06
C ILE A 373 -9.65 -20.08 1.43
N TYR A 374 -10.70 -20.86 1.71
CA TYR A 374 -10.76 -21.65 2.94
C TYR A 374 -9.73 -22.79 2.91
N THR A 375 -9.18 -23.12 4.09
CA THR A 375 -8.24 -24.23 4.24
C THR A 375 -8.77 -25.52 3.62
N SER A 376 -10.03 -25.88 3.91
CA SER A 376 -10.65 -27.09 3.35
C SER A 376 -10.88 -27.01 1.83
N SER A 377 -11.10 -25.80 1.27
CA SER A 377 -11.23 -25.61 -0.18
C SER A 377 -9.90 -25.84 -0.89
N PHE A 378 -8.80 -25.36 -0.30
CA PHE A 378 -7.46 -25.56 -0.85
C PHE A 378 -7.00 -27.03 -0.69
N VAL A 379 -6.98 -27.54 0.55
CA VAL A 379 -6.38 -28.84 0.88
C VAL A 379 -7.18 -30.03 0.31
N LYS A 380 -8.53 -29.95 0.30
CA LYS A 380 -9.38 -31.04 -0.17
C LYS A 380 -9.83 -30.91 -1.63
N GLY A 381 -9.67 -29.72 -2.24
CA GLY A 381 -10.17 -29.44 -3.58
C GLY A 381 -9.09 -28.96 -4.54
N VAL A 382 -8.67 -27.71 -4.41
CA VAL A 382 -7.81 -27.05 -5.41
C VAL A 382 -6.44 -27.74 -5.53
N TYR A 383 -5.75 -27.96 -4.42
CA TYR A 383 -4.41 -28.55 -4.43
C TYR A 383 -4.37 -29.98 -4.97
N PRO A 384 -5.20 -30.95 -4.51
CA PRO A 384 -5.20 -32.30 -5.04
C PRO A 384 -5.52 -32.35 -6.54
N LEU A 385 -6.52 -31.56 -6.97
CA LEU A 385 -6.92 -31.49 -8.38
C LEU A 385 -5.82 -30.89 -9.26
N MET A 386 -5.14 -29.85 -8.78
CA MET A 386 -4.01 -29.24 -9.46
C MET A 386 -2.86 -30.24 -9.64
N MET A 387 -2.49 -30.95 -8.59
CA MET A 387 -1.43 -31.97 -8.65
C MET A 387 -1.81 -33.13 -9.55
N GLN A 388 -3.04 -33.62 -9.48
CA GLN A 388 -3.55 -34.66 -10.38
C GLN A 388 -3.42 -34.24 -11.85
N LYS A 389 -3.81 -33.01 -12.17
CA LYS A 389 -3.78 -32.49 -13.57
C LYS A 389 -2.38 -32.16 -14.06
N SER A 390 -1.42 -31.96 -13.16
CA SER A 390 0.01 -31.86 -13.48
C SER A 390 0.74 -33.21 -13.45
N ASN A 391 0.01 -34.34 -13.45
CA ASN A 391 0.57 -35.69 -13.30
C ASN A 391 1.42 -35.85 -12.05
N ASN A 392 1.06 -35.18 -10.96
CA ASN A 392 1.79 -35.11 -9.69
C ASN A 392 3.25 -34.62 -9.87
N ARG A 393 3.47 -33.67 -10.79
CA ARG A 393 4.76 -33.08 -11.11
C ARG A 393 4.76 -31.57 -10.85
N GLY A 394 5.12 -31.18 -9.60
CA GLY A 394 5.23 -29.78 -9.20
C GLY A 394 6.29 -28.99 -9.95
N ASP A 395 7.42 -29.64 -10.26
CA ASP A 395 8.50 -29.06 -11.07
C ASP A 395 8.01 -28.71 -12.49
N SER A 396 7.34 -29.65 -13.18
CA SER A 396 6.79 -29.41 -14.52
C SER A 396 5.73 -28.30 -14.52
N LEU A 397 4.89 -28.25 -13.49
CA LEU A 397 3.90 -27.19 -13.31
C LEU A 397 4.56 -25.81 -13.19
N LEU A 398 5.59 -25.67 -12.34
CA LEU A 398 6.29 -24.38 -12.21
C LEU A 398 7.01 -23.98 -13.50
N VAL A 399 7.57 -24.93 -14.25
CA VAL A 399 8.19 -24.66 -15.55
C VAL A 399 7.15 -24.16 -16.55
N SER A 400 5.97 -24.78 -16.64
CA SER A 400 4.89 -24.33 -17.55
C SER A 400 4.40 -22.91 -17.22
N LEU A 401 4.47 -22.53 -15.95
CA LEU A 401 4.10 -21.20 -15.43
C LEU A 401 5.27 -20.17 -15.49
N HIS A 402 6.43 -20.55 -16.02
CA HIS A 402 7.64 -19.72 -15.98
C HIS A 402 7.99 -19.23 -14.58
N PHE A 403 7.71 -20.03 -13.56
CA PHE A 403 7.91 -19.70 -12.13
C PHE A 403 7.18 -18.44 -11.66
N ASP A 404 6.11 -18.00 -12.37
CA ASP A 404 5.32 -16.84 -11.92
C ASP A 404 4.73 -17.09 -10.53
N LYS A 405 4.91 -16.13 -9.64
CA LYS A 405 4.38 -16.14 -8.25
C LYS A 405 4.80 -17.36 -7.40
N TYR A 406 5.89 -18.07 -7.77
CA TYR A 406 6.33 -19.27 -7.03
C TYR A 406 6.57 -19.00 -5.53
N ARG A 407 7.10 -17.82 -5.15
CA ARG A 407 7.29 -17.45 -3.74
C ARG A 407 5.96 -17.46 -2.99
N LYS A 408 4.93 -16.87 -3.58
CA LYS A 408 3.60 -16.85 -2.98
C LYS A 408 3.00 -18.27 -2.88
N PHE A 409 3.25 -19.13 -3.85
CA PHE A 409 2.80 -20.51 -3.81
C PHE A 409 3.53 -21.35 -2.74
N ILE A 410 4.85 -21.17 -2.58
CA ILE A 410 5.63 -21.82 -1.49
C ILE A 410 5.09 -21.40 -0.13
N LYS A 411 4.95 -20.10 0.12
CA LYS A 411 4.33 -19.54 1.33
C LYS A 411 2.98 -20.20 1.61
N MET A 412 2.10 -20.19 0.62
CA MET A 412 0.76 -20.75 0.73
C MET A 412 0.81 -22.26 1.04
N SER A 413 1.63 -23.01 0.34
CA SER A 413 1.83 -24.44 0.55
C SER A 413 2.38 -24.75 1.95
N ALA A 414 3.29 -23.93 2.47
CA ALA A 414 3.81 -24.04 3.84
C ALA A 414 2.71 -23.72 4.87
N GLY A 415 1.94 -22.64 4.64
CA GLY A 415 0.83 -22.23 5.52
C GLY A 415 -0.32 -23.22 5.58
N PHE A 416 -0.47 -24.09 4.59
CA PHE A 416 -1.45 -25.18 4.55
C PHE A 416 -0.85 -26.57 4.81
N ASN A 417 0.40 -26.66 5.27
CA ASN A 417 1.14 -27.90 5.50
C ASN A 417 1.24 -28.84 4.28
N MET A 418 1.29 -28.24 3.05
CA MET A 418 1.39 -28.97 1.77
C MET A 418 2.78 -28.87 1.13
N LEU A 419 3.69 -28.05 1.67
CA LEU A 419 4.99 -27.77 1.03
C LEU A 419 5.86 -29.04 0.90
N SER A 420 5.89 -29.88 1.91
CA SER A 420 6.64 -31.13 1.86
C SER A 420 6.12 -32.05 0.74
N ASN A 421 4.80 -32.18 0.62
CA ASN A 421 4.14 -32.96 -0.44
C ASN A 421 4.49 -32.37 -1.83
N PHE A 422 4.42 -31.05 -1.97
CA PHE A 422 4.73 -30.37 -3.24
C PHE A 422 6.17 -30.56 -3.66
N LEU A 423 7.15 -30.35 -2.78
CA LEU A 423 8.58 -30.52 -3.10
C LEU A 423 8.95 -31.98 -3.36
N SER A 424 8.30 -32.93 -2.66
CA SER A 424 8.47 -34.37 -2.92
C SER A 424 7.94 -34.81 -4.27
N SER A 425 7.10 -34.02 -4.94
CA SER A 425 6.58 -34.31 -6.28
C SER A 425 7.56 -33.96 -7.42
N PHE A 426 8.71 -33.38 -7.10
CA PHE A 426 9.73 -33.03 -8.09
C PHE A 426 10.48 -34.29 -8.57
N SER A 427 10.78 -34.33 -9.86
CA SER A 427 11.50 -35.48 -10.44
C SER A 427 12.93 -35.60 -9.95
N LYS A 428 13.55 -34.48 -9.60
CA LYS A 428 14.91 -34.40 -9.08
C LYS A 428 14.90 -33.58 -7.80
N SER A 429 15.51 -34.10 -6.75
CA SER A 429 15.66 -33.36 -5.49
C SER A 429 16.48 -32.07 -5.66
N SER A 430 17.47 -32.07 -6.59
CA SER A 430 18.26 -30.88 -6.92
C SER A 430 17.39 -29.69 -7.39
N ASP A 431 16.29 -29.93 -8.08
CA ASP A 431 15.41 -28.88 -8.56
C ASP A 431 14.62 -28.26 -7.41
N ALA A 432 14.26 -29.06 -6.40
CA ALA A 432 13.66 -28.57 -5.16
C ALA A 432 14.68 -27.75 -4.34
N ASP A 433 15.95 -28.20 -4.28
CA ASP A 433 17.03 -27.47 -3.62
C ASP A 433 17.27 -26.11 -4.28
N ASP A 434 17.35 -26.05 -5.61
CA ASP A 434 17.53 -24.80 -6.35
C ASP A 434 16.35 -23.85 -6.19
N LEU A 435 15.11 -24.36 -6.18
CA LEU A 435 13.91 -23.58 -5.91
C LEU A 435 13.98 -22.95 -4.50
N MET A 436 14.27 -23.75 -3.49
CA MET A 436 14.32 -23.26 -2.11
C MET A 436 15.53 -22.35 -1.87
N LYS A 437 16.66 -22.57 -2.56
CA LYS A 437 17.78 -21.62 -2.58
C LYS A 437 17.39 -20.25 -3.17
N ALA A 438 16.64 -20.24 -4.26
CA ALA A 438 16.10 -18.99 -4.83
C ALA A 438 15.09 -18.33 -3.88
N PHE A 439 14.30 -19.13 -3.16
CA PHE A 439 13.32 -18.66 -2.18
C PHE A 439 13.96 -17.96 -0.98
N VAL A 440 15.07 -18.48 -0.43
CA VAL A 440 15.77 -17.87 0.71
C VAL A 440 16.70 -16.73 0.31
N GLY A 441 16.88 -16.47 -0.97
CA GLY A 441 17.79 -15.44 -1.48
C GLY A 441 17.20 -14.03 -1.49
N ASN A 442 18.07 -13.01 -1.30
CA ASN A 442 17.77 -11.59 -1.48
C ASN A 442 16.69 -11.01 -0.53
N LEU A 443 16.51 -11.59 0.67
CA LEU A 443 15.54 -11.11 1.65
C LEU A 443 15.82 -9.66 2.10
N GLU A 444 17.09 -9.25 2.04
CA GLU A 444 17.52 -7.89 2.36
C GLU A 444 16.96 -6.81 1.41
N LYS A 445 16.42 -7.21 0.26
CA LYS A 445 15.83 -6.31 -0.75
C LYS A 445 14.34 -6.09 -0.57
N SER A 446 13.68 -6.91 0.24
CA SER A 446 12.25 -6.78 0.54
C SER A 446 11.99 -5.53 1.39
N GLU A 447 10.87 -4.88 1.20
CA GLU A 447 10.52 -3.68 1.97
C GLU A 447 10.17 -4.01 3.43
N GLY A 448 9.44 -5.11 3.65
CA GLY A 448 8.98 -5.57 4.96
C GLY A 448 9.78 -6.74 5.56
N LEU A 449 9.19 -7.38 6.54
CA LEU A 449 9.71 -8.57 7.23
C LEU A 449 9.03 -9.87 6.75
N GLU A 450 7.99 -9.76 5.92
CA GLU A 450 7.11 -10.86 5.50
C GLU A 450 7.90 -11.98 4.82
N ASP A 451 8.84 -11.65 3.92
CA ASP A 451 9.65 -12.66 3.24
C ASP A 451 10.51 -13.48 4.23
N GLY A 452 10.98 -12.85 5.32
CA GLY A 452 11.71 -13.55 6.38
C GLY A 452 10.81 -14.49 7.18
N VAL A 453 9.58 -14.07 7.48
CA VAL A 453 8.55 -14.89 8.12
C VAL A 453 8.21 -16.08 7.23
N ASP A 454 7.96 -15.85 5.95
CA ASP A 454 7.61 -16.89 4.98
C ASP A 454 8.71 -17.95 4.86
N VAL A 455 9.97 -17.51 4.91
CA VAL A 455 11.14 -18.43 4.89
C VAL A 455 11.23 -19.23 6.19
N ALA A 456 11.01 -18.61 7.35
CA ALA A 456 11.02 -19.30 8.64
C ALA A 456 9.91 -20.36 8.72
N ASP A 457 8.69 -20.02 8.28
CA ASP A 457 7.53 -20.92 8.25
C ASP A 457 7.70 -22.07 7.25
N SER A 458 8.28 -21.76 6.09
CA SER A 458 8.56 -22.78 5.06
C SER A 458 9.60 -23.80 5.56
N TYR A 459 10.66 -23.33 6.23
CA TYR A 459 11.64 -24.21 6.84
C TYR A 459 11.02 -25.11 7.91
N ALA A 460 10.23 -24.53 8.83
CA ALA A 460 9.51 -25.28 9.87
C ALA A 460 8.61 -26.37 9.30
N SER A 461 8.07 -26.18 8.10
CA SER A 461 7.17 -27.16 7.43
C SER A 461 7.89 -28.36 6.87
N ILE A 462 9.19 -28.29 6.60
CA ILE A 462 9.93 -29.34 5.89
C ILE A 462 11.10 -29.93 6.70
N VAL A 463 11.52 -29.28 7.78
CA VAL A 463 12.75 -29.68 8.54
C VAL A 463 12.69 -31.12 9.06
N GLU A 464 11.52 -31.62 9.42
CA GLU A 464 11.36 -33.00 9.91
C GLU A 464 11.16 -34.02 8.76
N THR A 465 10.57 -33.60 7.63
CA THR A 465 10.13 -34.46 6.54
C THR A 465 11.06 -34.47 5.32
N LEU A 466 11.71 -33.34 5.01
CA LEU A 466 12.63 -33.17 3.87
C LEU A 466 13.98 -32.63 4.33
N LYS A 467 14.64 -33.35 5.22
CA LYS A 467 15.94 -32.98 5.80
C LYS A 467 17.01 -32.54 4.78
N PRO A 468 17.19 -33.18 3.63
CA PRO A 468 18.18 -32.73 2.64
C PRO A 468 17.91 -31.30 2.16
N VAL A 469 16.67 -30.98 1.79
CA VAL A 469 16.24 -29.65 1.34
C VAL A 469 16.38 -28.63 2.46
N ALA A 470 15.98 -28.98 3.68
CA ALA A 470 16.12 -28.11 4.85
C ALA A 470 17.59 -27.79 5.15
N ASN A 471 18.49 -28.77 5.04
CA ASN A 471 19.95 -28.58 5.22
C ASN A 471 20.52 -27.64 4.16
N GLU A 472 20.08 -27.75 2.90
CA GLU A 472 20.52 -26.84 1.84
C GLU A 472 19.97 -25.43 2.05
N MET A 473 18.73 -25.28 2.55
CA MET A 473 18.21 -23.96 2.97
C MET A 473 19.09 -23.34 4.07
N LEU A 474 19.43 -24.10 5.12
CA LEU A 474 20.29 -23.61 6.20
C LEU A 474 21.66 -23.15 5.69
N LYS A 475 22.29 -23.95 4.83
CA LYS A 475 23.57 -23.60 4.20
C LYS A 475 23.45 -22.31 3.36
N ASN A 476 22.36 -22.13 2.62
CA ASN A 476 22.12 -20.93 1.83
C ASN A 476 21.85 -19.71 2.72
N ILE A 477 21.18 -19.85 3.86
CA ILE A 477 21.03 -18.80 4.87
C ILE A 477 22.40 -18.36 5.39
N GLN A 478 23.29 -19.31 5.73
CA GLN A 478 24.67 -19.00 6.19
C GLN A 478 25.48 -18.28 5.11
N ASN A 479 25.42 -18.73 3.87
CA ASN A 479 26.08 -18.08 2.74
C ASN A 479 25.56 -16.65 2.50
N ASN A 480 24.25 -16.43 2.59
CA ASN A 480 23.66 -15.12 2.46
C ASN A 480 24.03 -14.19 3.64
N TYR A 481 24.15 -14.73 4.86
CA TYR A 481 24.68 -13.98 6.01
C TYR A 481 26.10 -13.48 5.72
N GLN A 482 27.02 -14.37 5.31
CA GLN A 482 28.41 -14.00 5.01
C GLN A 482 28.50 -12.95 3.87
N ARG A 483 27.68 -13.11 2.83
CA ARG A 483 27.58 -12.12 1.74
C ARG A 483 27.14 -10.74 2.24
N ASN A 484 26.14 -10.67 3.13
CA ASN A 484 25.66 -9.40 3.68
C ASN A 484 26.65 -8.82 4.69
N PHE A 485 27.35 -9.67 5.46
CA PHE A 485 28.42 -9.27 6.36
C PHE A 485 29.58 -8.60 5.60
N SER A 486 30.07 -9.22 4.52
CA SER A 486 31.13 -8.66 3.69
C SER A 486 30.75 -7.35 3.00
N ARG A 487 29.45 -7.08 2.81
CA ARG A 487 28.90 -5.85 2.22
C ARG A 487 28.43 -4.83 3.26
N THR A 488 28.61 -5.09 4.53
CA THR A 488 28.13 -4.25 5.66
C THR A 488 26.64 -3.90 5.57
N ASN A 489 25.83 -4.81 5.00
CA ASN A 489 24.37 -4.64 4.91
C ASN A 489 23.70 -5.06 6.22
N LYS A 490 23.43 -4.09 7.10
CA LYS A 490 22.85 -4.32 8.44
C LYS A 490 21.54 -5.10 8.39
N LYS A 491 20.58 -4.71 7.51
CA LYS A 491 19.29 -5.39 7.38
C LYS A 491 19.48 -6.88 7.03
N GLY A 492 20.30 -7.17 6.02
CA GLY A 492 20.58 -8.55 5.62
C GLY A 492 21.26 -9.35 6.73
N MET A 493 22.22 -8.75 7.43
CA MET A 493 22.89 -9.41 8.58
C MET A 493 21.87 -9.78 9.67
N VAL A 494 20.95 -8.90 10.03
CA VAL A 494 19.91 -9.17 11.04
C VAL A 494 18.99 -10.30 10.58
N ILE A 495 18.42 -10.21 9.37
CA ILE A 495 17.48 -11.20 8.83
C ILE A 495 18.11 -12.60 8.81
N TYR A 496 19.30 -12.73 8.19
CA TYR A 496 19.94 -14.03 8.02
C TYR A 496 20.53 -14.58 9.31
N ASN A 497 20.94 -13.74 10.27
CA ASN A 497 21.35 -14.20 11.60
C ASN A 497 20.15 -14.80 12.36
N ILE A 498 19.01 -14.11 12.39
CA ILE A 498 17.78 -14.61 13.04
C ILE A 498 17.39 -15.95 12.43
N LEU A 499 17.27 -16.03 11.08
CA LEU A 499 16.92 -17.26 10.38
C LEU A 499 17.90 -18.40 10.68
N ASN A 500 19.21 -18.11 10.70
CA ASN A 500 20.22 -19.12 11.05
C ASN A 500 20.01 -19.69 12.46
N ARG A 501 19.75 -18.85 13.46
CA ARG A 501 19.49 -19.29 14.84
C ARG A 501 18.19 -20.10 14.95
N LEU A 502 17.14 -19.65 14.28
CA LEU A 502 15.85 -20.35 14.24
C LEU A 502 15.99 -21.73 13.57
N PHE A 503 16.70 -21.82 12.44
CA PHE A 503 16.90 -23.07 11.71
C PHE A 503 17.71 -24.08 12.52
N LEU A 504 18.80 -23.62 13.15
CA LEU A 504 19.60 -24.46 14.03
C LEU A 504 18.79 -24.94 15.25
N SER A 505 17.87 -24.11 15.80
CA SER A 505 17.06 -24.50 16.96
C SER A 505 15.98 -25.54 16.62
N ALA A 506 15.57 -25.61 15.36
CA ALA A 506 14.58 -26.60 14.89
C ALA A 506 15.19 -28.02 14.77
N ASP A 507 16.51 -28.14 14.73
CA ASP A 507 17.22 -29.42 14.84
C ASP A 507 17.27 -29.83 16.31
N SER A 508 16.54 -30.87 16.70
CA SER A 508 16.46 -31.40 18.07
C SER A 508 17.79 -31.87 18.64
N THR A 509 18.80 -32.08 17.80
CA THR A 509 20.18 -32.43 18.23
C THR A 509 20.98 -31.24 18.75
N GLN A 510 20.56 -30.02 18.41
CA GLN A 510 21.20 -28.77 18.80
C GLN A 510 20.43 -28.11 19.96
N LYS A 511 21.08 -27.96 21.10
CA LYS A 511 20.49 -27.31 22.28
C LYS A 511 20.68 -25.78 22.19
N ILE A 512 19.88 -25.09 21.37
CA ILE A 512 19.94 -23.64 21.23
C ILE A 512 18.88 -23.01 22.11
N ASP A 513 19.30 -22.12 23.00
CA ASP A 513 18.40 -21.27 23.79
C ASP A 513 18.07 -19.98 22.99
N LEU A 514 16.96 -19.99 22.28
CA LEU A 514 16.52 -18.86 21.45
C LEU A 514 16.30 -17.58 22.27
N THR A 515 15.85 -17.69 23.52
CA THR A 515 15.69 -16.54 24.41
C THR A 515 17.01 -15.81 24.60
N LYS A 516 18.06 -16.56 24.90
CA LYS A 516 19.40 -16.00 25.09
C LYS A 516 20.05 -15.54 23.79
N GLU A 517 19.94 -16.35 22.72
CA GLU A 517 20.62 -16.12 21.44
C GLU A 517 20.03 -14.94 20.66
N LEU A 518 18.70 -14.71 20.77
CA LEU A 518 17.97 -13.68 20.04
C LEU A 518 17.48 -12.52 20.92
N GLY A 519 17.67 -12.62 22.26
CA GLY A 519 17.19 -11.60 23.20
C GLY A 519 15.66 -11.48 23.28
N ILE A 520 14.92 -12.53 22.87
CA ILE A 520 13.45 -12.53 22.86
C ILE A 520 12.89 -13.03 24.21
N PRO A 521 11.62 -12.76 24.54
CA PRO A 521 10.96 -13.33 25.72
C PRO A 521 11.04 -14.86 25.74
N PRO A 522 10.88 -15.51 26.92
CA PRO A 522 10.88 -16.96 27.04
C PRO A 522 10.01 -17.64 26.00
N VAL A 523 10.55 -18.65 25.30
CA VAL A 523 9.87 -19.33 24.18
C VAL A 523 9.24 -20.64 24.63
N TYR A 524 9.88 -21.32 25.60
CA TYR A 524 9.52 -22.68 25.99
C TYR A 524 8.56 -22.75 27.16
N GLU A 525 8.37 -21.63 27.86
CA GLU A 525 7.46 -21.57 29.01
C GLU A 525 6.72 -20.23 29.10
N VAL A 526 5.56 -20.28 29.77
CA VAL A 526 4.85 -19.10 30.26
C VAL A 526 4.71 -19.24 31.79
N PRO A 527 5.37 -18.37 32.56
CA PRO A 527 5.25 -18.40 34.01
C PRO A 527 3.82 -18.13 34.48
N PHE A 528 3.34 -18.90 35.46
CA PHE A 528 2.00 -18.72 36.02
C PHE A 528 1.80 -17.28 36.53
N THR A 529 2.83 -16.70 37.14
CA THR A 529 2.83 -15.33 37.65
C THR A 529 2.58 -14.28 36.58
N SER A 530 2.98 -14.54 35.31
CA SER A 530 2.73 -13.63 34.20
C SER A 530 1.30 -13.71 33.64
N LEU A 531 0.58 -14.78 33.98
CA LEU A 531 -0.81 -15.01 33.61
C LEU A 531 -1.80 -14.55 34.66
N ALA A 532 -1.38 -14.51 35.93
CA ALA A 532 -2.20 -14.13 37.05
C ALA A 532 -2.20 -12.59 37.24
N ASN A 533 -3.36 -12.04 37.57
CA ASN A 533 -3.46 -10.63 37.96
C ASN A 533 -2.99 -10.44 39.43
N ASP A 534 -3.04 -9.21 39.94
CA ASP A 534 -2.60 -8.82 41.31
C ASP A 534 -3.31 -9.62 42.41
N SER A 535 -4.48 -10.16 42.15
CA SER A 535 -5.21 -11.05 43.09
C SER A 535 -4.85 -12.54 42.92
N GLY A 536 -3.86 -12.88 42.10
CA GLY A 536 -3.44 -14.25 41.81
C GLY A 536 -4.40 -15.00 40.87
N LYS A 537 -5.36 -14.32 40.25
CA LYS A 537 -6.39 -14.91 39.40
C LYS A 537 -6.00 -14.88 37.93
N VAL A 538 -6.12 -16.01 37.23
CA VAL A 538 -5.97 -16.10 35.77
C VAL A 538 -7.34 -15.92 35.11
N ILE A 539 -7.40 -15.07 34.08
CA ILE A 539 -8.59 -14.81 33.28
C ILE A 539 -8.41 -15.40 31.89
N ILE A 540 -9.30 -16.30 31.53
CA ILE A 540 -9.39 -16.93 30.19
C ILE A 540 -10.64 -16.39 29.51
N GLN A 541 -10.52 -15.86 28.30
CA GLN A 541 -11.66 -15.51 27.44
C GLN A 541 -11.74 -16.46 26.25
N VAL A 542 -12.93 -17.00 26.03
CA VAL A 542 -13.23 -17.90 24.91
C VAL A 542 -14.28 -17.24 24.02
N PHE A 543 -13.92 -16.99 22.77
CA PHE A 543 -14.81 -16.46 21.75
C PHE A 543 -15.51 -17.61 21.03
N ILE A 544 -16.84 -17.59 21.02
CA ILE A 544 -17.70 -18.59 20.35
C ILE A 544 -18.67 -17.82 19.45
N TYR A 545 -19.00 -18.38 18.31
CA TYR A 545 -19.84 -17.76 17.29
C TYR A 545 -21.21 -18.43 17.21
N GLY A 546 -22.22 -17.69 16.72
CA GLY A 546 -23.61 -18.13 16.67
C GLY A 546 -23.97 -19.05 15.51
N ASP A 547 -22.95 -19.49 14.77
CA ASP A 547 -23.11 -20.45 13.67
C ASP A 547 -23.45 -21.87 14.17
N LYS A 548 -23.81 -22.76 13.25
CA LYS A 548 -24.18 -24.15 13.55
C LYS A 548 -23.07 -24.88 14.32
N ASP A 549 -21.81 -24.62 14.01
CA ASP A 549 -20.69 -25.28 14.66
C ASP A 549 -20.49 -24.75 16.08
N GLY A 550 -20.57 -23.44 16.30
CA GLY A 550 -20.46 -22.84 17.61
C GLY A 550 -21.59 -23.29 18.56
N ILE A 551 -22.84 -23.34 18.06
CA ILE A 551 -23.97 -23.85 18.81
C ILE A 551 -23.73 -25.34 19.17
N GLY A 552 -23.22 -26.14 18.24
CA GLY A 552 -22.96 -27.58 18.44
C GLY A 552 -21.84 -27.86 19.45
N VAL A 553 -20.75 -27.07 19.46
CA VAL A 553 -19.61 -27.35 20.34
C VAL A 553 -19.76 -26.77 21.75
N PHE A 554 -20.59 -25.73 21.93
CA PHE A 554 -20.72 -25.02 23.21
C PHE A 554 -21.11 -25.95 24.41
N PRO A 555 -22.08 -26.86 24.30
CA PRO A 555 -22.40 -27.80 25.40
C PRO A 555 -21.21 -28.70 25.74
N GLY A 556 -20.48 -29.18 24.76
CA GLY A 556 -19.28 -29.99 24.94
C GLY A 556 -18.16 -29.25 25.67
N ILE A 557 -17.96 -27.97 25.38
CA ILE A 557 -16.98 -27.14 26.08
C ILE A 557 -17.36 -26.97 27.56
N LEU A 558 -18.64 -26.70 27.87
CA LEU A 558 -19.10 -26.59 29.25
C LEU A 558 -19.02 -27.95 29.99
N GLY A 559 -19.20 -29.05 29.26
CA GLY A 559 -19.05 -30.41 29.79
C GLY A 559 -17.64 -30.72 30.32
N LEU A 560 -16.60 -30.09 29.80
CA LEU A 560 -15.22 -30.25 30.25
C LEU A 560 -15.04 -29.89 31.74
N PHE A 561 -15.89 -29.01 32.24
CA PHE A 561 -15.82 -28.40 33.59
C PHE A 561 -16.91 -28.93 34.51
N ASN A 562 -17.64 -30.00 34.12
CA ASN A 562 -18.69 -30.59 34.95
C ASN A 562 -18.09 -31.57 35.98
N ASN A 563 -17.39 -31.04 36.96
CA ASN A 563 -16.80 -31.79 38.07
C ASN A 563 -16.64 -30.89 39.32
N THR A 564 -16.23 -31.46 40.44
CA THR A 564 -16.16 -30.80 41.75
C THR A 564 -15.08 -29.70 41.85
N ASN A 565 -14.19 -29.60 40.88
CA ASN A 565 -13.14 -28.57 40.88
C ASN A 565 -13.61 -27.24 40.26
N TRP A 566 -14.72 -27.25 39.57
CA TRP A 566 -15.23 -26.09 38.83
C TRP A 566 -16.68 -25.80 39.19
N LYS A 567 -17.02 -24.51 39.19
CA LYS A 567 -18.41 -24.02 39.33
C LYS A 567 -18.76 -23.22 38.06
N THR A 568 -19.88 -23.59 37.44
CA THR A 568 -20.42 -22.95 36.25
C THR A 568 -21.57 -22.02 36.64
N ASP A 569 -21.48 -20.74 36.31
CA ASP A 569 -22.55 -19.77 36.43
C ASP A 569 -23.11 -19.42 35.03
N ARG A 570 -24.42 -19.65 34.88
CA ARG A 570 -25.17 -19.44 33.62
C ARG A 570 -26.19 -18.30 33.72
N SER A 571 -26.16 -17.53 34.81
CA SER A 571 -27.18 -16.52 35.14
C SER A 571 -27.21 -15.37 34.14
N ASN A 572 -26.04 -15.02 33.53
CA ASN A 572 -25.98 -13.98 32.52
C ASN A 572 -26.58 -14.47 31.17
N PRO A 573 -27.46 -13.67 30.51
CA PRO A 573 -28.06 -14.06 29.24
C PRO A 573 -27.05 -14.16 28.09
N GLN A 574 -25.93 -13.43 28.13
CA GLN A 574 -24.99 -13.27 27.01
C GLN A 574 -23.73 -14.12 27.16
N TRP A 575 -23.33 -14.50 28.39
CA TRP A 575 -22.13 -15.33 28.62
C TRP A 575 -22.31 -16.31 29.78
N VAL A 576 -21.37 -17.24 29.88
CA VAL A 576 -21.23 -18.20 30.97
C VAL A 576 -19.86 -17.95 31.63
N THR A 577 -19.82 -18.05 32.96
CA THR A 577 -18.57 -18.00 33.72
C THR A 577 -18.29 -19.33 34.36
N VAL A 578 -17.09 -19.89 34.13
CA VAL A 578 -16.60 -21.09 34.81
C VAL A 578 -15.45 -20.71 35.72
N SER A 579 -15.59 -20.98 37.01
CA SER A 579 -14.60 -20.61 38.02
C SER A 579 -14.07 -21.81 38.76
N SER A 580 -12.76 -21.82 39.03
CA SER A 580 -12.17 -22.87 39.90
C SER A 580 -12.70 -22.76 41.33
N VAL A 581 -12.98 -23.90 41.97
CA VAL A 581 -13.41 -24.01 43.37
C VAL A 581 -12.27 -24.43 44.29
N LYS A 582 -11.28 -25.11 43.70
CA LYS A 582 -10.07 -25.62 44.39
C LYS A 582 -8.83 -25.29 43.58
N GLY A 583 -7.70 -25.10 44.24
CA GLY A 583 -6.44 -24.72 43.61
C GLY A 583 -6.33 -23.24 43.37
N SER A 584 -5.51 -22.84 42.42
CA SER A 584 -5.32 -21.42 42.04
C SER A 584 -6.60 -20.85 41.41
N PRO A 585 -6.89 -19.57 41.65
CA PRO A 585 -8.09 -18.93 41.08
C PRO A 585 -7.98 -18.81 39.56
N VAL A 586 -8.89 -19.45 38.84
CA VAL A 586 -9.03 -19.37 37.39
C VAL A 586 -10.48 -19.05 37.07
N SER A 587 -10.73 -18.08 36.20
CA SER A 587 -12.06 -17.77 35.68
C SER A 587 -12.05 -17.81 34.15
N ILE A 588 -12.94 -18.59 33.57
CA ILE A 588 -13.12 -18.76 32.14
C ILE A 588 -14.44 -18.08 31.77
N TYR A 589 -14.38 -17.11 30.91
CA TYR A 589 -15.53 -16.38 30.36
C TYR A 589 -15.78 -16.79 28.93
N LEU A 590 -16.99 -17.29 28.66
CA LEU A 590 -17.39 -17.76 27.33
C LEU A 590 -18.66 -17.02 26.92
N ASN A 591 -18.63 -16.24 25.83
CA ASN A 591 -19.87 -15.72 25.29
C ASN A 591 -20.75 -16.87 24.78
N LYS A 592 -22.06 -16.72 24.89
CA LYS A 592 -23.01 -17.72 24.36
C LYS A 592 -23.09 -17.60 22.84
N PRO A 593 -23.22 -18.71 22.09
CA PRO A 593 -23.44 -18.71 20.66
C PRO A 593 -24.88 -18.29 20.34
N LEU A 594 -25.20 -17.01 20.48
CA LEU A 594 -26.49 -16.44 20.13
C LEU A 594 -26.64 -16.31 18.62
N PRO A 595 -27.86 -16.16 18.06
CA PRO A 595 -28.06 -16.13 16.61
C PRO A 595 -27.19 -15.10 15.87
N GLU A 596 -26.33 -15.57 14.94
CA GLU A 596 -25.45 -14.71 14.14
C GLU A 596 -26.21 -13.92 13.06
N GLU A 597 -27.34 -14.45 12.56
CA GLU A 597 -28.14 -13.82 11.51
C GLU A 597 -28.66 -12.43 11.92
N ILE A 598 -28.77 -12.17 13.22
CA ILE A 598 -29.19 -10.88 13.78
C ILE A 598 -28.09 -10.23 14.63
N ASN A 599 -26.84 -10.70 14.49
CA ASN A 599 -25.64 -10.24 15.17
C ASN A 599 -25.73 -10.28 16.72
N GLU A 600 -26.48 -11.19 17.30
CA GLU A 600 -26.60 -11.30 18.77
C GLU A 600 -25.36 -11.93 19.41
N ASP A 601 -24.70 -12.84 18.74
CA ASP A 601 -23.41 -13.39 19.15
C ASP A 601 -22.31 -12.30 19.22
N ALA A 602 -22.22 -11.44 18.21
CA ALA A 602 -21.29 -10.31 18.20
C ALA A 602 -21.57 -9.32 19.35
N LYS A 603 -22.85 -9.01 19.61
CA LYS A 603 -23.26 -8.20 20.75
C LYS A 603 -22.90 -8.84 22.08
N ALA A 604 -23.03 -10.16 22.20
CA ALA A 604 -22.66 -10.90 23.41
C ALA A 604 -21.13 -10.87 23.65
N GLN A 605 -20.33 -11.01 22.59
CA GLN A 605 -18.87 -10.87 22.63
C GLN A 605 -18.48 -9.46 23.08
N GLU A 606 -19.03 -8.43 22.45
CA GLU A 606 -18.78 -7.02 22.82
C GLU A 606 -19.19 -6.69 24.25
N ALA A 607 -20.36 -7.17 24.68
CA ALA A 607 -20.85 -6.97 26.05
C ALA A 607 -19.94 -7.64 27.07
N LEU A 608 -19.42 -8.84 26.78
CA LEU A 608 -18.46 -9.54 27.63
C LEU A 608 -17.13 -8.78 27.68
N CYS A 609 -16.59 -8.30 26.57
CA CYS A 609 -15.36 -7.50 26.53
C CYS A 609 -15.51 -6.23 27.39
N LYS A 610 -16.60 -5.48 27.22
CA LYS A 610 -16.92 -4.30 28.04
C LYS A 610 -17.07 -4.63 29.54
N TYR A 611 -17.71 -5.75 29.87
CA TYR A 611 -17.81 -6.21 31.26
C TYR A 611 -16.43 -6.47 31.86
N LEU A 612 -15.57 -7.20 31.15
CA LEU A 612 -14.23 -7.53 31.63
C LEU A 612 -13.38 -6.27 31.81
N GLU A 613 -13.44 -5.34 30.85
CA GLU A 613 -12.75 -4.05 30.93
C GLU A 613 -13.21 -3.20 32.10
N ASN A 614 -14.54 -3.04 32.27
CA ASN A 614 -15.13 -2.30 33.39
C ASN A 614 -14.77 -2.86 34.77
N LYS A 615 -14.57 -4.18 34.85
CA LYS A 615 -14.13 -4.89 36.04
C LYS A 615 -12.60 -4.95 36.19
N LYS A 616 -11.85 -4.41 35.24
CA LYS A 616 -10.38 -4.50 35.17
C LYS A 616 -9.87 -5.94 35.19
N LEU A 617 -10.62 -6.85 34.58
CA LEU A 617 -10.30 -8.26 34.42
C LEU A 617 -9.71 -8.49 33.02
N TYR A 618 -8.44 -8.21 32.86
CA TYR A 618 -7.77 -8.34 31.57
C TYR A 618 -7.43 -9.80 31.27
N PRO A 619 -8.04 -10.41 30.22
CA PRO A 619 -7.68 -11.78 29.83
C PRO A 619 -6.22 -11.90 29.44
N THR A 620 -5.50 -12.81 30.08
CA THR A 620 -4.13 -13.21 29.72
C THR A 620 -4.09 -14.46 28.85
N VAL A 621 -5.24 -15.12 28.69
CA VAL A 621 -5.43 -16.24 27.78
C VAL A 621 -6.64 -15.96 26.91
N THR A 622 -6.45 -15.97 25.59
CA THR A 622 -7.51 -15.81 24.59
C THR A 622 -7.63 -17.07 23.75
N ILE A 623 -8.86 -17.55 23.57
CA ILE A 623 -9.17 -18.75 22.79
C ILE A 623 -10.26 -18.43 21.76
N ASN A 624 -9.96 -18.66 20.48
CA ASN A 624 -10.93 -18.60 19.39
C ASN A 624 -11.53 -20.00 19.14
N ARG A 625 -12.85 -20.07 19.07
CA ARG A 625 -13.61 -21.30 18.79
C ARG A 625 -14.67 -21.02 17.71
N GLY A 626 -14.22 -20.80 16.48
CA GLY A 626 -15.07 -20.49 15.34
C GLY A 626 -14.38 -20.82 14.02
N HIS A 627 -15.03 -20.53 12.91
CA HIS A 627 -14.44 -20.66 11.59
C HIS A 627 -13.29 -19.65 11.36
N SER A 628 -12.46 -19.92 10.35
CA SER A 628 -11.31 -19.03 10.01
C SER A 628 -11.73 -17.60 9.64
N TYR A 629 -12.91 -17.41 9.06
CA TYR A 629 -13.43 -16.08 8.74
C TYR A 629 -13.81 -15.26 9.98
N ASN A 630 -13.98 -15.91 11.12
CA ASN A 630 -14.25 -15.27 12.41
C ASN A 630 -12.98 -14.85 13.15
N ALA A 631 -11.81 -15.34 12.76
CA ALA A 631 -10.53 -15.01 13.42
C ALA A 631 -10.23 -13.50 13.52
N PRO A 632 -10.46 -12.67 12.48
CA PRO A 632 -10.26 -11.23 12.58
C PRO A 632 -11.09 -10.57 13.69
N TYR A 633 -12.34 -10.98 13.89
CA TYR A 633 -13.21 -10.43 14.94
C TYR A 633 -12.73 -10.80 16.34
N THR A 634 -12.22 -12.04 16.54
CA THR A 634 -11.56 -12.41 17.80
C THR A 634 -10.33 -11.54 18.07
N ILE A 635 -9.47 -11.34 17.06
CA ILE A 635 -8.22 -10.56 17.19
C ILE A 635 -8.53 -9.10 17.51
N GLU A 636 -9.51 -8.50 16.84
CA GLU A 636 -9.94 -7.13 17.09
C GLU A 636 -10.36 -6.93 18.55
N GLN A 637 -11.09 -7.89 19.14
CA GLN A 637 -11.67 -7.83 20.47
C GLN A 637 -10.78 -8.40 21.59
N MET A 638 -9.74 -9.16 21.25
CA MET A 638 -8.87 -9.79 22.26
C MET A 638 -8.10 -8.77 23.09
N SER A 639 -7.82 -9.16 24.33
CA SER A 639 -7.01 -8.34 25.25
C SER A 639 -5.56 -8.19 24.74
N PRO A 640 -4.99 -6.97 24.72
CA PRO A 640 -3.55 -6.78 24.48
C PRO A 640 -2.66 -7.43 25.55
N ALA A 641 -3.20 -7.74 26.73
CA ALA A 641 -2.51 -8.46 27.78
C ALA A 641 -2.42 -9.98 27.57
N SER A 642 -2.97 -10.49 26.46
CA SER A 642 -2.95 -11.95 26.16
C SER A 642 -1.52 -12.46 26.00
N LYS A 643 -1.14 -13.41 26.86
CA LYS A 643 0.15 -14.12 26.83
C LYS A 643 0.04 -15.49 26.16
N ILE A 644 -1.14 -16.08 26.14
CA ILE A 644 -1.43 -17.33 25.41
C ILE A 644 -2.62 -17.06 24.49
N VAL A 645 -2.45 -17.30 23.20
CA VAL A 645 -3.50 -17.18 22.19
C VAL A 645 -3.63 -18.50 21.44
N PHE A 646 -4.80 -19.14 21.58
CA PHE A 646 -5.15 -20.36 20.88
C PHE A 646 -6.19 -20.09 19.80
N MET A 647 -5.75 -20.22 18.53
CA MET A 647 -6.62 -20.06 17.38
C MET A 647 -7.17 -21.42 16.95
N GLY A 648 -8.26 -21.82 17.59
CA GLY A 648 -8.93 -23.11 17.36
C GLY A 648 -9.82 -23.15 16.12
N SER A 649 -9.40 -22.46 15.04
CA SER A 649 -10.05 -22.41 13.73
C SER A 649 -9.18 -23.05 12.65
N CYS A 650 -9.80 -23.50 11.54
CA CYS A 650 -9.06 -24.01 10.39
C CYS A 650 -8.07 -22.95 9.87
N GLY A 651 -6.79 -23.31 9.69
CA GLY A 651 -5.76 -22.39 9.26
C GLY A 651 -5.49 -21.23 10.24
N GLY A 652 -5.84 -21.37 11.52
CA GLY A 652 -5.63 -20.35 12.55
C GLY A 652 -4.18 -19.95 12.73
N TYR A 653 -3.23 -20.77 12.29
CA TYR A 653 -1.82 -20.47 12.24
C TYR A 653 -1.49 -19.21 11.42
N ARG A 654 -2.27 -18.88 10.39
CA ARG A 654 -2.00 -17.75 9.49
C ARG A 654 -2.24 -16.37 10.11
N ALA A 655 -2.89 -16.32 11.27
CA ALA A 655 -3.19 -15.06 11.98
C ALA A 655 -2.03 -14.53 12.85
N ILE A 656 -0.82 -15.08 12.72
CA ILE A 656 0.34 -14.79 13.58
C ILE A 656 0.67 -13.29 13.60
N HIS A 657 0.71 -12.66 12.43
CA HIS A 657 1.07 -11.25 12.31
C HIS A 657 0.09 -10.35 13.07
N ASP A 658 -1.21 -10.51 12.80
CA ASP A 658 -2.27 -9.69 13.40
C ASP A 658 -2.33 -9.88 14.93
N ILE A 659 -2.09 -11.12 15.39
CA ILE A 659 -2.04 -11.42 16.83
C ILE A 659 -0.84 -10.71 17.48
N LEU A 660 0.36 -10.77 16.87
CA LEU A 660 1.56 -10.16 17.43
C LEU A 660 1.56 -8.62 17.32
N GLU A 661 0.78 -8.07 16.42
CA GLU A 661 0.51 -6.63 16.38
C GLU A 661 -0.31 -6.20 17.61
N LYS A 662 -1.32 -6.99 17.99
CA LYS A 662 -2.20 -6.72 19.14
C LYS A 662 -1.59 -7.10 20.48
N ALA A 663 -0.91 -8.25 20.55
CA ALA A 663 -0.30 -8.84 21.76
C ALA A 663 1.12 -9.33 21.44
N PRO A 664 2.14 -8.44 21.48
CA PRO A 664 3.51 -8.74 21.01
C PRO A 664 4.20 -9.91 21.72
N ASP A 665 3.86 -10.15 22.98
CA ASP A 665 4.45 -11.24 23.78
C ASP A 665 3.71 -12.57 23.67
N ALA A 666 2.59 -12.64 22.92
CA ALA A 666 1.74 -13.82 22.90
C ALA A 666 2.47 -15.07 22.44
N HIS A 667 2.24 -16.18 23.15
CA HIS A 667 2.54 -17.54 22.72
C HIS A 667 1.36 -18.04 21.90
N ILE A 668 1.56 -18.18 20.58
CA ILE A 668 0.49 -18.45 19.64
C ILE A 668 0.45 -19.94 19.31
N ILE A 669 -0.74 -20.53 19.43
CA ILE A 669 -1.03 -21.90 19.02
C ILE A 669 -2.15 -21.86 17.97
N GLY A 670 -1.94 -22.55 16.88
CA GLY A 670 -2.93 -22.68 15.80
C GLY A 670 -2.64 -23.87 14.92
N THR A 671 -3.62 -24.27 14.12
CA THR A 671 -3.41 -25.34 13.12
C THR A 671 -3.17 -24.74 11.74
N LYS A 672 -2.32 -25.39 10.96
CA LYS A 672 -2.08 -25.09 9.54
C LYS A 672 -3.20 -25.64 8.64
N GLN A 673 -3.93 -26.65 9.09
CA GLN A 673 -5.00 -27.28 8.36
C GLN A 673 -6.36 -27.14 9.07
N ILE A 674 -7.13 -28.23 9.13
CA ILE A 674 -8.47 -28.25 9.70
C ILE A 674 -8.36 -28.31 11.22
N ALA A 675 -9.11 -27.47 11.91
CA ALA A 675 -9.26 -27.53 13.35
C ALA A 675 -10.41 -28.49 13.73
N ASP A 676 -10.25 -29.25 14.81
CA ASP A 676 -11.28 -30.16 15.24
C ASP A 676 -11.43 -30.26 16.78
N VAL A 677 -12.60 -30.66 17.22
CA VAL A 677 -12.99 -30.84 18.63
C VAL A 677 -12.06 -31.79 19.39
N PRO A 678 -11.63 -32.96 18.82
CA PRO A 678 -10.70 -33.89 19.47
C PRO A 678 -9.34 -33.30 19.88
N VAL A 679 -8.94 -32.15 19.34
CA VAL A 679 -7.73 -31.44 19.74
C VAL A 679 -8.07 -30.21 20.57
N ASN A 680 -9.04 -29.43 20.11
CA ASN A 680 -9.38 -28.15 20.73
C ASN A 680 -9.93 -28.28 22.17
N ASN A 681 -10.76 -29.27 22.42
CA ASN A 681 -11.33 -29.50 23.77
C ASN A 681 -10.28 -30.03 24.76
N PRO A 682 -9.47 -31.05 24.43
CA PRO A 682 -8.33 -31.45 25.26
C PRO A 682 -7.38 -30.34 25.58
N PHE A 683 -7.06 -29.48 24.61
CA PHE A 683 -6.19 -28.30 24.83
C PHE A 683 -6.75 -27.37 25.93
N LEU A 684 -8.02 -26.95 25.79
CA LEU A 684 -8.65 -26.06 26.76
C LEU A 684 -8.71 -26.72 28.16
N LYS A 685 -9.07 -28.00 28.23
CA LYS A 685 -9.13 -28.74 29.48
C LYS A 685 -7.78 -28.84 30.15
N LEU A 686 -6.75 -29.26 29.42
CA LEU A 686 -5.38 -29.41 29.95
C LEU A 686 -4.83 -28.07 30.44
N LEU A 687 -4.99 -27.01 29.64
CA LEU A 687 -4.55 -25.67 30.01
C LEU A 687 -5.22 -25.19 31.29
N ALA A 688 -6.54 -25.29 31.36
CA ALA A 688 -7.30 -24.87 32.54
C ALA A 688 -6.90 -25.63 33.81
N GLU A 689 -6.67 -26.95 33.72
CA GLU A 689 -6.24 -27.78 34.86
C GLU A 689 -4.80 -27.46 35.30
N LYS A 690 -3.86 -27.19 34.36
CA LYS A 690 -2.49 -26.77 34.71
C LYS A 690 -2.52 -25.42 35.44
N LEU A 691 -3.30 -24.47 34.95
CA LEU A 691 -3.45 -23.15 35.56
C LEU A 691 -4.13 -23.23 36.94
N ARG A 692 -5.16 -24.07 37.09
CA ARG A 692 -5.78 -24.35 38.38
C ARG A 692 -4.79 -24.99 39.37
N GLY A 693 -3.84 -25.78 38.87
CA GLY A 693 -2.74 -26.33 39.66
C GLY A 693 -1.67 -25.29 40.06
N GLY A 694 -1.73 -24.07 39.55
CA GLY A 694 -0.72 -23.02 39.80
C GLY A 694 0.61 -23.28 39.07
N SER A 695 0.60 -24.08 38.02
CA SER A 695 1.82 -24.48 37.32
C SER A 695 2.16 -23.52 36.19
N ASN A 696 3.46 -23.30 35.96
CA ASN A 696 3.92 -22.72 34.70
C ASN A 696 3.49 -23.59 33.53
N ILE A 697 3.28 -22.97 32.36
CA ILE A 697 3.00 -23.71 31.12
C ILE A 697 4.31 -23.95 30.39
N GLU A 698 4.88 -25.12 30.60
CA GLU A 698 6.06 -25.59 29.87
C GLU A 698 5.61 -26.30 28.59
N TRP A 699 5.90 -25.69 27.43
CA TRP A 699 5.30 -26.12 26.16
C TRP A 699 5.69 -27.52 25.70
N ILE A 700 6.92 -27.96 25.93
CA ILE A 700 7.38 -29.29 25.49
C ILE A 700 6.65 -30.40 26.25
N PRO A 701 6.65 -30.44 27.60
CA PRO A 701 5.87 -31.44 28.34
C PRO A 701 4.36 -31.28 28.15
N PHE A 702 3.85 -30.04 28.06
CA PHE A 702 2.44 -29.76 27.77
C PHE A 702 2.02 -30.41 26.43
N TRP A 703 2.81 -30.21 25.37
CA TRP A 703 2.52 -30.75 24.06
C TRP A 703 2.55 -32.26 24.00
N LYS A 704 3.49 -32.88 24.73
CA LYS A 704 3.59 -34.33 24.88
C LYS A 704 2.37 -34.90 25.62
N GLU A 705 1.87 -34.22 26.64
CA GLU A 705 0.67 -34.60 27.39
C GLU A 705 -0.58 -34.45 26.54
N LEU A 706 -0.71 -33.32 25.84
CA LEU A 706 -1.81 -33.05 24.91
C LEU A 706 -1.90 -34.11 23.80
N GLY A 707 -0.76 -34.51 23.21
CA GLY A 707 -0.70 -35.53 22.16
C GLY A 707 -1.16 -36.93 22.62
N LYS A 708 -1.07 -37.20 23.93
CA LYS A 708 -1.68 -38.45 24.49
C LYS A 708 -3.22 -38.37 24.62
N MET A 709 -3.76 -37.17 24.74
CA MET A 709 -5.19 -36.89 24.88
C MET A 709 -5.86 -36.69 23.51
N ALA A 710 -5.14 -36.06 22.58
CA ALA A 710 -5.58 -35.80 21.21
C ALA A 710 -5.11 -36.95 20.30
N THR A 711 -5.92 -38.01 20.21
CA THR A 711 -5.55 -39.23 19.48
C THR A 711 -5.72 -39.16 17.96
N ASP A 712 -6.18 -38.02 17.43
CA ASP A 712 -6.42 -37.84 16.01
C ASP A 712 -5.13 -37.37 15.31
N LYS A 713 -4.91 -37.86 14.07
CA LYS A 713 -3.78 -37.43 13.19
C LYS A 713 -3.77 -35.92 12.92
N ILE A 714 -4.94 -35.25 13.00
CA ILE A 714 -5.07 -33.79 12.86
C ILE A 714 -4.21 -33.03 13.88
N PHE A 715 -3.85 -33.66 15.03
CA PHE A 715 -2.94 -33.04 16.00
C PHE A 715 -1.58 -32.64 15.42
N GLU A 716 -1.08 -33.37 14.41
CA GLU A 716 0.20 -33.10 13.76
C GLU A 716 0.21 -31.77 12.99
N ASP A 717 -0.96 -31.23 12.62
CA ASP A 717 -1.09 -29.95 11.94
C ASP A 717 -1.09 -28.75 12.90
N TYR A 718 -1.22 -28.98 14.21
CA TYR A 718 -1.14 -27.93 15.21
C TYR A 718 0.30 -27.59 15.55
N VAL A 719 0.59 -26.30 15.59
CA VAL A 719 1.95 -25.79 15.83
C VAL A 719 2.06 -25.22 17.24
N PRO A 720 2.91 -25.82 18.12
CA PRO A 720 3.18 -25.27 19.43
C PRO A 720 4.05 -24.00 19.34
N PRO A 721 4.02 -23.11 20.36
CA PRO A 721 4.71 -21.84 20.31
C PRO A 721 6.21 -21.92 20.02
N HIS A 722 6.90 -22.92 20.57
CA HIS A 722 8.36 -23.11 20.37
C HIS A 722 8.74 -23.62 18.97
N LYS A 723 7.78 -24.13 18.18
CA LYS A 723 7.94 -24.53 16.77
C LYS A 723 7.40 -23.50 15.80
N ASN A 724 6.81 -22.42 16.28
CA ASN A 724 6.24 -21.34 15.47
C ASN A 724 7.37 -20.37 15.05
N LEU A 725 8.20 -20.79 14.08
CA LEU A 725 9.39 -20.03 13.68
C LEU A 725 9.05 -18.67 13.08
N GLY A 726 7.89 -18.52 12.41
CA GLY A 726 7.42 -17.25 11.89
C GLY A 726 7.15 -16.24 13.01
N ALA A 727 6.43 -16.65 14.07
CA ALA A 727 6.19 -15.79 15.22
C ALA A 727 7.49 -15.41 15.93
N LEU A 728 8.41 -16.35 16.07
CA LEU A 728 9.72 -16.11 16.70
C LEU A 728 10.57 -15.16 15.86
N PHE A 729 10.51 -15.27 14.52
CA PHE A 729 11.19 -14.37 13.62
C PHE A 729 10.68 -12.93 13.77
N ILE A 730 9.35 -12.72 13.82
CA ILE A 730 8.74 -11.39 14.01
C ILE A 730 9.24 -10.75 15.30
N LYS A 731 9.17 -11.49 16.44
CA LYS A 731 9.64 -11.01 17.74
C LYS A 731 11.11 -10.61 17.73
N ALA A 732 11.96 -11.49 17.20
CA ALA A 732 13.40 -11.27 17.13
C ALA A 732 13.75 -10.08 16.21
N TYR A 733 13.08 -9.96 15.09
CA TYR A 733 13.30 -8.87 14.13
C TYR A 733 12.93 -7.50 14.71
N LYS A 734 11.75 -7.39 15.33
CA LYS A 734 11.30 -6.14 15.99
C LYS A 734 12.31 -5.69 17.06
N ILE A 735 12.74 -6.60 17.93
CA ILE A 735 13.75 -6.29 18.96
C ILE A 735 15.08 -5.85 18.33
N ALA A 736 15.56 -6.57 17.31
CA ALA A 736 16.84 -6.26 16.66
C ALA A 736 16.83 -4.93 15.89
N MET A 737 15.66 -4.49 15.45
CA MET A 737 15.47 -3.23 14.73
C MET A 737 15.09 -2.06 15.65
N GLY A 738 14.73 -2.34 16.92
CA GLY A 738 14.31 -1.34 17.90
C GLY A 738 12.87 -0.86 17.71
N GLU A 739 12.03 -1.72 17.18
CA GLU A 739 10.60 -1.48 16.91
C GLU A 739 9.69 -1.99 18.03
#